data_4d8130913281f905108f333a7baf17f6
#
_entry.id   4d8130913281f905108f333a7baf17f6
#
_cell.length_a   1.000
_cell.length_b   1.000
_cell.length_c   1.000
_cell.angle_alpha   90.00
_cell.angle_beta   90.00
_cell.angle_gamma   90.00
#
_symmetry.space_group_name_H-M   'P 1'
#
loop_
_entity.id
_entity.type
_entity.pdbx_description
1 polymer ?
#
loop_
_entity_poly.entity_id
_entity_poly.type
_entity_poly.pdbx_seq_one_letter_code
_entity_poly.pdbx_strand_id
1 'polypeptide(L)'
;MTRDFISPWLVLLALISSAAFAAGWQGRPLVELLDSLNEQGYRIIYSSDAVTDDLLITAEPDLTDFVPALQGELASHGLELTEGPGGVWLVGKVRETVAPVEVPRPAVEMPLPEIVVTSSLHRLEYTQAGTQTYLDRQLATRIPAAAEEAVRITSRLPGTAGGGISSRSHVRGGEVNEVLFLLDGLRLYEPYHLKDFQSVASIVNSNAIDGIDFFSGAYPAQYGDRMSGVMAMSLRTPQKDRETELAVSFFNTSALSTGFFGEQGQGDWLITARRGNLDLIADTVDPEFGSPDYQDYLLHAGWTFNPRMQMSVNALVSNDKLSLNNVDRGEAARATYENVVTWLKWTAEWSDALRSTTIVSSSAISNRRTGTLELPDIVSGALDDTRKFDALALKQDWMFAPAASWMLRFGLDAKRLDAKYEFESVKTVAAPFDSILDNSVLASRAVSIAPRGAQYGAYVEYRWQPLARLTVDAGLRWDAQSYTTASDDRQLSPRLSLLYRPESRTELRLGWGKFSQAQEINELQATDGLSEFFPAQRAEHVVANFRRHFAGGLSFDLSYYRKRFRSVRPRFENAFNSLTLLPELQFDRYRIDPSSAEAHGAELRVSKGDGGERLFWWLGYAWSEVRDTVADRKVARAWDQTHTVKAGISWRWGQWDFSAAGEVHTGWPRTRLLAQEVPNPDGTHSLLLVTSPLNDQRHSVFHTLDARVSRDFTIRRGELTVFLEASNLYDRSNACCLEYVVIPGTTGPLLNESEEHWLPLVPSLGVVWRF
;
A
#
# COMPACT_ATOMS: atom_id res chain seq x y z
N MET A 1 -20.31 54.59 -13.00
CA MET A 1 -20.02 54.91 -11.59
C MET A 1 -19.50 53.63 -10.96
N THR A 2 -18.29 53.27 -11.17
CA THR A 2 -16.98 53.44 -10.51
C THR A 2 -17.05 53.45 -9.00
N ARG A 3 -16.50 52.38 -8.39
CA ARG A 3 -15.55 52.47 -7.26
C ARG A 3 -14.87 51.14 -6.99
N ASP A 4 -13.56 51.21 -7.15
CA ASP A 4 -12.53 50.24 -6.81
C ASP A 4 -12.54 49.82 -5.34
N PHE A 5 -12.26 48.53 -5.06
CA PHE A 5 -11.71 48.10 -3.79
C PHE A 5 -10.45 47.29 -4.08
N ILE A 6 -9.32 47.95 -4.00
CA ILE A 6 -8.00 47.35 -3.94
C ILE A 6 -7.75 46.91 -2.51
N SER A 7 -7.51 45.60 -2.33
CA SER A 7 -7.19 44.96 -1.07
C SER A 7 -5.74 45.22 -0.64
N PRO A 8 -5.43 45.47 0.66
CA PRO A 8 -4.12 45.94 1.15
C PRO A 8 -3.10 44.83 1.43
N TRP A 9 -3.13 43.68 0.75
CA TRP A 9 -2.22 42.56 0.99
C TRP A 9 -1.02 42.45 0.05
N LEU A 10 -0.78 43.44 -0.81
CA LEU A 10 0.33 43.43 -1.79
C LEU A 10 1.52 44.38 -1.42
N VAL A 11 1.57 44.92 -0.23
CA VAL A 11 2.66 45.85 0.21
C VAL A 11 3.63 45.21 1.23
N LEU A 12 3.49 43.93 1.59
CA LEU A 12 4.39 43.31 2.57
C LEU A 12 5.45 42.36 1.96
N LEU A 13 5.66 42.38 0.66
CA LEU A 13 6.63 41.50 -0.04
C LEU A 13 7.79 42.25 -0.73
N ALA A 14 8.00 43.51 -0.43
CA ALA A 14 9.03 44.33 -1.11
C ALA A 14 10.01 45.07 -0.19
N LEU A 15 10.25 44.60 1.04
CA LEU A 15 11.23 45.22 1.94
C LEU A 15 12.08 44.20 2.72
N ILE A 16 12.59 43.13 2.04
CA ILE A 16 13.75 42.38 2.54
C ILE A 16 14.68 42.10 1.34
N SER A 17 15.35 43.12 0.88
CA SER A 17 16.59 42.95 0.13
C SER A 17 17.47 44.18 0.32
N SER A 18 18.70 43.92 0.78
CA SER A 18 19.86 44.77 0.93
C SER A 18 20.16 45.27 2.35
N ALA A 19 20.86 44.39 3.09
CA ALA A 19 21.98 44.80 3.94
C ALA A 19 22.93 43.59 4.07
N ALA A 20 23.76 43.35 3.08
CA ALA A 20 24.97 42.55 3.24
C ALA A 20 25.99 43.41 3.98
N PHE A 21 25.91 43.45 5.31
CA PHE A 21 27.03 43.75 6.15
C PHE A 21 27.86 42.46 6.24
N ALA A 22 29.18 42.54 6.01
CA ALA A 22 30.13 41.51 6.34
C ALA A 22 30.11 41.34 7.87
N ALA A 23 29.19 40.56 8.38
CA ALA A 23 29.17 40.17 9.78
C ALA A 23 30.28 39.13 9.97
N GLY A 24 31.25 39.40 10.85
CA GLY A 24 32.26 38.46 11.25
C GLY A 24 31.63 37.16 11.80
N TRP A 25 32.41 36.11 11.88
CA TRP A 25 31.99 34.82 12.41
C TRP A 25 31.91 34.77 13.94
N GLN A 26 32.63 35.64 14.64
CA GLN A 26 32.67 35.67 16.11
C GLN A 26 31.25 35.83 16.71
N GLY A 27 30.88 34.92 17.61
CA GLY A 27 29.57 34.90 18.29
C GLY A 27 28.45 34.22 17.50
N ARG A 28 28.72 33.68 16.31
CA ARG A 28 27.78 32.85 15.58
C ARG A 28 27.91 31.37 15.94
N PRO A 29 26.89 30.54 15.72
CA PRO A 29 27.00 29.09 15.93
C PRO A 29 28.13 28.47 15.10
N LEU A 30 28.91 27.59 15.71
CA LEU A 30 30.00 26.87 15.04
C LEU A 30 29.50 26.03 13.85
N VAL A 31 28.30 25.50 13.95
CA VAL A 31 27.60 24.76 12.87
C VAL A 31 27.52 25.60 11.60
N GLU A 32 27.21 26.90 11.70
CA GLU A 32 27.08 27.76 10.53
C GLU A 32 28.43 27.98 9.80
N LEU A 33 29.51 28.01 10.52
CA LEU A 33 30.84 28.08 9.93
C LEU A 33 31.20 26.79 9.20
N LEU A 34 30.96 25.63 9.83
CA LEU A 34 31.24 24.32 9.23
C LEU A 34 30.43 24.10 7.96
N ASP A 35 29.15 24.49 7.98
CA ASP A 35 28.28 24.41 6.81
C ASP A 35 28.71 25.36 5.70
N SER A 36 29.11 26.57 6.03
CA SER A 36 29.65 27.54 5.06
C SER A 36 30.92 27.02 4.37
N LEU A 37 31.81 26.37 5.14
CA LEU A 37 33.02 25.75 4.58
C LEU A 37 32.66 24.55 3.67
N ASN A 38 31.67 23.77 4.04
CA ASN A 38 31.15 22.70 3.17
C ASN A 38 30.55 23.25 1.87
N GLU A 39 29.84 24.38 1.92
CA GLU A 39 29.34 25.08 0.74
C GLU A 39 30.43 25.61 -0.19
N GLN A 40 31.57 25.99 0.39
CA GLN A 40 32.77 26.42 -0.35
C GLN A 40 33.57 25.25 -0.96
N GLY A 41 33.17 24.00 -0.70
CA GLY A 41 33.76 22.81 -1.32
C GLY A 41 34.71 22.04 -0.42
N TYR A 42 34.92 22.44 0.83
CA TYR A 42 35.60 21.63 1.81
C TYR A 42 34.68 20.47 2.25
N ARG A 43 35.24 19.30 2.53
CA ARG A 43 34.50 18.13 2.97
C ARG A 43 34.69 17.92 4.46
N ILE A 44 33.89 18.61 5.27
CA ILE A 44 33.92 18.52 6.72
C ILE A 44 32.72 17.74 7.22
N ILE A 45 32.95 16.65 7.95
CA ILE A 45 31.90 15.79 8.53
C ILE A 45 32.00 15.95 10.06
N TYR A 46 30.86 16.21 10.67
CA TYR A 46 30.73 16.29 12.13
C TYR A 46 29.43 15.60 12.58
N SER A 47 29.40 15.16 13.85
CA SER A 47 28.19 14.64 14.48
C SER A 47 27.46 15.76 15.19
N SER A 48 26.15 15.82 15.08
CA SER A 48 25.31 16.76 15.86
C SER A 48 25.40 16.57 17.38
N ASP A 49 25.87 15.39 17.82
CA ASP A 49 26.18 15.14 19.24
C ASP A 49 27.55 15.72 19.70
N ALA A 50 28.41 16.04 18.76
CA ALA A 50 29.72 16.65 19.03
C ALA A 50 29.70 18.16 18.80
N VAL A 51 29.04 18.63 17.75
CA VAL A 51 28.87 20.03 17.40
C VAL A 51 27.40 20.39 17.54
N THR A 52 27.06 21.02 18.64
CA THR A 52 25.69 21.45 18.97
C THR A 52 25.47 22.93 18.64
N ASP A 53 24.23 23.35 18.42
CA ASP A 53 23.89 24.73 18.02
C ASP A 53 24.20 25.79 19.06
N ASP A 54 24.52 25.41 20.28
CA ASP A 54 24.92 26.29 21.38
C ASP A 54 26.44 26.58 21.44
N LEU A 55 27.24 25.90 20.62
CA LEU A 55 28.68 26.18 20.49
C LEU A 55 28.87 27.42 19.60
N LEU A 56 29.31 28.52 20.23
CA LEU A 56 29.52 29.79 19.56
C LEU A 56 31.01 30.02 19.25
N ILE A 57 31.30 30.56 18.08
CA ILE A 57 32.65 30.90 17.64
C ILE A 57 33.25 31.94 18.59
N THR A 58 34.38 31.61 19.19
CA THR A 58 35.01 32.42 20.27
C THR A 58 35.86 33.58 19.72
N ALA A 59 36.49 33.38 18.56
CA ALA A 59 37.30 34.39 17.91
C ALA A 59 37.07 34.38 16.40
N GLU A 60 37.27 35.52 15.73
CA GLU A 60 37.12 35.61 14.27
C GLU A 60 38.18 34.73 13.59
N PRO A 61 37.79 33.65 12.84
CA PRO A 61 38.75 32.73 12.23
C PRO A 61 39.39 33.35 10.98
N ASP A 62 40.70 33.23 10.83
CA ASP A 62 41.40 33.58 9.58
C ASP A 62 41.26 32.41 8.57
N LEU A 63 40.23 32.47 7.75
CA LEU A 63 39.92 31.42 6.79
C LEU A 63 40.82 31.37 5.55
N THR A 64 41.90 32.20 5.48
CA THR A 64 42.91 32.08 4.42
C THR A 64 43.74 30.78 4.57
N ASP A 65 43.88 30.28 5.81
CA ASP A 65 44.33 28.92 6.10
C ASP A 65 43.36 28.25 7.08
N PHE A 66 42.35 27.61 6.53
CA PHE A 66 41.18 27.16 7.31
C PHE A 66 41.52 26.06 8.31
N VAL A 67 42.50 25.19 8.03
CA VAL A 67 42.82 24.05 8.91
C VAL A 67 43.33 24.48 10.28
N PRO A 68 44.38 25.31 10.40
CA PRO A 68 44.83 25.81 11.70
C PRO A 68 43.79 26.70 12.41
N ALA A 69 43.05 27.53 11.63
CA ALA A 69 42.01 28.39 12.17
C ALA A 69 40.85 27.57 12.78
N LEU A 70 40.41 26.55 12.06
CA LEU A 70 39.34 25.66 12.53
C LEU A 70 39.81 24.76 13.67
N GLN A 71 41.05 24.25 13.64
CA GLN A 71 41.64 23.48 14.75
C GLN A 71 41.72 24.31 16.06
N GLY A 72 42.10 25.59 15.95
CA GLY A 72 42.15 26.48 17.11
C GLY A 72 40.76 26.71 17.72
N GLU A 73 39.77 26.95 16.90
CA GLU A 73 38.39 27.16 17.35
C GLU A 73 37.77 25.86 17.93
N LEU A 74 37.93 24.73 17.26
CA LEU A 74 37.45 23.43 17.75
C LEU A 74 38.08 23.02 19.08
N ALA A 75 39.38 23.31 19.26
CA ALA A 75 40.09 23.03 20.53
C ALA A 75 39.50 23.80 21.72
N SER A 76 39.01 25.03 21.52
CA SER A 76 38.35 25.83 22.56
C SER A 76 37.03 25.17 23.07
N HIS A 77 36.46 24.30 22.27
CA HIS A 77 35.23 23.54 22.58
C HIS A 77 35.51 22.08 22.95
N GLY A 78 36.78 21.67 23.13
CA GLY A 78 37.14 20.27 23.41
C GLY A 78 36.94 19.33 22.23
N LEU A 79 36.96 19.88 21.01
CA LEU A 79 36.85 19.16 19.75
C LEU A 79 38.18 19.13 19.00
N GLU A 80 38.37 18.12 18.15
CA GLU A 80 39.57 18.00 17.30
C GLU A 80 39.17 17.80 15.85
N LEU A 81 40.00 18.29 14.92
CA LEU A 81 39.87 18.11 13.48
C LEU A 81 40.89 17.06 13.03
N THR A 82 40.41 15.98 12.42
CA THR A 82 41.24 14.87 11.95
C THR A 82 41.03 14.67 10.43
N GLU A 83 42.14 14.51 9.70
CA GLU A 83 42.07 14.21 8.26
C GLU A 83 41.74 12.74 8.03
N GLY A 84 40.66 12.49 7.32
CA GLY A 84 40.17 11.16 6.90
C GLY A 84 40.57 10.80 5.45
N PRO A 85 40.33 9.56 5.01
CA PRO A 85 40.63 9.13 3.65
C PRO A 85 39.94 9.98 2.59
N GLY A 86 40.67 10.33 1.51
CA GLY A 86 40.09 11.04 0.36
C GLY A 86 39.89 12.55 0.56
N GLY A 87 40.60 13.20 1.49
CA GLY A 87 40.54 14.66 1.72
C GLY A 87 39.27 15.09 2.43
N VAL A 88 38.74 14.22 3.28
CA VAL A 88 37.59 14.51 4.18
C VAL A 88 38.14 14.88 5.56
N TRP A 89 37.58 15.92 6.18
CA TRP A 89 37.89 16.34 7.52
C TRP A 89 36.82 15.91 8.51
N LEU A 90 37.21 15.29 9.63
CA LEU A 90 36.31 14.78 10.66
C LEU A 90 36.46 15.64 11.93
N VAL A 91 35.35 16.14 12.46
CA VAL A 91 35.27 16.84 13.74
C VAL A 91 34.74 15.90 14.81
N GLY A 92 35.53 15.66 15.84
CA GLY A 92 35.18 14.77 16.95
C GLY A 92 35.63 15.34 18.32
N LYS A 93 35.19 14.73 19.42
CA LYS A 93 35.63 15.09 20.78
C LYS A 93 37.06 14.61 21.01
N VAL A 94 37.90 15.47 21.67
CA VAL A 94 39.26 15.11 22.03
C VAL A 94 39.26 13.88 22.94
N ARG A 95 39.96 12.82 22.54
CA ARG A 95 40.17 11.64 23.39
C ARG A 95 41.23 11.94 24.43
N GLU A 96 40.86 11.96 25.71
CA GLU A 96 41.83 11.94 26.80
C GLU A 96 42.67 10.65 26.71
N THR A 97 43.96 10.82 26.47
CA THR A 97 44.96 9.74 26.52
C THR A 97 45.23 9.37 27.97
N VAL A 98 44.53 8.37 28.49
CA VAL A 98 44.93 7.72 29.75
C VAL A 98 46.14 6.82 29.46
N ALA A 99 47.21 6.96 30.19
CA ALA A 99 48.42 6.15 30.09
C ALA A 99 48.13 4.65 30.24
N PRO A 100 48.83 3.74 29.51
CA PRO A 100 48.44 2.33 29.45
C PRO A 100 48.68 1.62 30.77
N VAL A 101 47.59 1.16 31.40
CA VAL A 101 47.64 0.06 32.38
C VAL A 101 47.63 -1.21 31.57
N GLU A 102 48.67 -2.04 31.75
CA GLU A 102 48.77 -3.37 31.15
C GLU A 102 47.61 -4.26 31.68
N VAL A 103 46.58 -4.45 30.90
CA VAL A 103 45.46 -5.35 31.16
C VAL A 103 45.59 -6.54 30.19
N PRO A 104 45.35 -7.81 30.64
CA PRO A 104 45.48 -8.99 29.78
C PRO A 104 44.60 -8.84 28.56
N ARG A 105 45.11 -9.22 27.37
CA ARG A 105 44.43 -9.13 26.07
C ARG A 105 43.02 -9.66 26.16
N PRO A 106 41.97 -8.84 25.94
CA PRO A 106 40.66 -9.33 25.70
C PRO A 106 40.64 -10.05 24.34
N ALA A 107 39.86 -11.08 24.28
CA ALA A 107 39.54 -11.81 23.04
C ALA A 107 39.17 -10.79 21.95
N VAL A 108 39.65 -11.03 20.73
CA VAL A 108 39.38 -10.24 19.54
C VAL A 108 37.89 -9.87 19.51
N GLU A 109 37.56 -8.63 19.83
CA GLU A 109 36.27 -8.07 19.46
C GLU A 109 36.21 -8.11 17.94
N MET A 110 35.52 -9.10 17.39
CA MET A 110 35.05 -8.98 16.02
C MET A 110 34.17 -7.73 16.00
N PRO A 111 34.42 -6.75 15.12
CA PRO A 111 33.48 -5.67 14.96
C PRO A 111 32.12 -6.33 14.74
N LEU A 112 31.14 -5.99 15.58
CA LEU A 112 29.74 -6.30 15.29
C LEU A 112 29.53 -5.90 13.83
N PRO A 113 29.04 -6.80 12.95
CA PRO A 113 28.72 -6.39 11.61
C PRO A 113 27.81 -5.19 11.78
N GLU A 114 28.19 -4.06 11.20
CA GLU A 114 27.32 -2.90 11.08
C GLU A 114 26.06 -3.44 10.39
N ILE A 115 25.03 -3.74 11.20
CA ILE A 115 23.72 -4.09 10.68
C ILE A 115 23.23 -2.77 10.09
N VAL A 116 23.59 -2.54 8.84
CA VAL A 116 22.96 -1.51 8.04
C VAL A 116 21.50 -1.96 7.93
N VAL A 117 20.69 -1.47 8.86
CA VAL A 117 19.26 -1.69 8.85
C VAL A 117 18.73 -1.00 7.61
N THR A 118 18.60 -1.79 6.57
CA THR A 118 18.01 -1.34 5.33
C THR A 118 16.51 -1.35 5.52
N SER A 119 15.95 -0.19 5.74
CA SER A 119 14.51 0.01 5.80
C SER A 119 13.78 -0.40 4.51
N SER A 120 14.50 -0.78 3.46
CA SER A 120 13.99 -1.38 2.22
C SER A 120 15.10 -2.18 1.54
N LEU A 121 14.80 -3.42 1.16
CA LEU A 121 15.69 -4.27 0.36
C LEU A 121 16.04 -3.63 -1.00
N HIS A 122 15.20 -2.71 -1.50
CA HIS A 122 15.37 -2.04 -2.77
C HIS A 122 16.05 -0.67 -2.66
N ARG A 123 15.99 -0.03 -1.51
CA ARG A 123 16.51 1.34 -1.32
C ARG A 123 18.04 1.40 -1.34
N LEU A 124 18.72 0.41 -0.77
CA LEU A 124 20.19 0.31 -0.78
C LEU A 124 20.74 -0.24 -2.08
N GLU A 125 20.03 -1.18 -2.66
CA GLU A 125 20.52 -1.86 -3.82
C GLU A 125 20.25 -1.06 -5.09
N TYR A 126 19.14 -0.27 -5.16
CA TYR A 126 18.74 0.31 -6.44
C TYR A 126 17.92 1.58 -6.37
N THR A 127 18.37 2.56 -7.06
CA THR A 127 17.56 3.62 -7.62
C THR A 127 16.89 3.07 -8.90
N GLN A 128 15.75 2.44 -8.75
CA GLN A 128 15.02 1.87 -9.88
C GLN A 128 14.39 2.96 -10.75
N ALA A 129 14.29 2.70 -12.05
CA ALA A 129 13.68 3.64 -12.98
C ALA A 129 12.14 3.60 -12.97
N GLY A 130 11.53 2.61 -12.33
CA GLY A 130 10.07 2.55 -12.13
C GLY A 130 9.54 3.59 -11.14
N THR A 131 8.22 3.81 -11.12
CA THR A 131 7.56 4.63 -10.10
C THR A 131 7.45 3.86 -8.78
N GLN A 132 8.51 3.87 -8.00
CA GLN A 132 8.57 3.31 -6.65
C GLN A 132 8.35 4.41 -5.62
N THR A 133 7.51 4.13 -4.63
CA THR A 133 7.33 4.93 -3.42
C THR A 133 7.62 4.04 -2.23
N TYR A 134 8.59 4.42 -1.42
CA TYR A 134 8.86 3.76 -0.14
C TYR A 134 8.07 4.46 0.96
N LEU A 135 7.38 3.68 1.76
CA LEU A 135 6.53 4.12 2.88
C LEU A 135 7.10 3.46 4.14
N ASP A 136 7.78 4.25 4.96
CA ASP A 136 8.34 3.76 6.21
C ASP A 136 7.28 3.65 7.32
N ARG A 137 7.59 2.88 8.35
CA ARG A 137 6.71 2.67 9.50
C ARG A 137 6.38 3.97 10.24
N GLN A 138 7.35 4.89 10.39
CA GLN A 138 7.12 6.14 11.11
C GLN A 138 6.06 6.99 10.40
N LEU A 139 6.12 7.05 9.08
CA LEU A 139 5.11 7.72 8.27
C LEU A 139 3.74 7.06 8.42
N ALA A 140 3.68 5.72 8.34
CA ALA A 140 2.43 4.98 8.47
C ALA A 140 1.74 5.21 9.81
N THR A 141 2.48 5.21 10.93
CA THR A 141 1.93 5.39 12.29
C THR A 141 1.46 6.82 12.59
N ARG A 142 1.85 7.81 11.79
CA ARG A 142 1.48 9.22 11.98
C ARG A 142 0.32 9.68 11.11
N ILE A 143 0.00 8.97 10.03
CA ILE A 143 -1.11 9.34 9.13
C ILE A 143 -2.41 8.74 9.64
N PRO A 144 -3.48 9.54 9.86
CA PRO A 144 -4.79 9.03 10.26
C PRO A 144 -5.32 8.01 9.25
N ALA A 145 -6.12 7.05 9.73
CA ALA A 145 -6.64 5.89 9.01
C ALA A 145 -5.59 4.86 8.55
N ALA A 146 -4.30 5.23 8.49
CA ALA A 146 -3.20 4.33 8.19
C ALA A 146 -2.42 3.90 9.44
N ALA A 147 -2.58 4.61 10.56
CA ALA A 147 -1.81 4.35 11.78
C ALA A 147 -2.06 2.96 12.39
N GLU A 148 -3.28 2.43 12.24
CA GLU A 148 -3.64 1.09 12.72
C GLU A 148 -3.61 0.05 11.59
N GLU A 149 -3.62 0.47 10.32
CA GLU A 149 -3.60 -0.39 9.14
C GLU A 149 -2.64 0.16 8.07
N ALA A 150 -1.39 -0.27 8.12
CA ALA A 150 -0.31 0.28 7.29
C ALA A 150 -0.56 0.15 5.78
N VAL A 151 -1.28 -0.87 5.34
CA VAL A 151 -1.59 -1.07 3.91
C VAL A 151 -2.46 0.07 3.37
N ARG A 152 -3.34 0.66 4.21
CA ARG A 152 -4.15 1.82 3.82
C ARG A 152 -3.36 3.06 3.46
N ILE A 153 -2.12 3.19 3.90
CA ILE A 153 -1.27 4.33 3.52
C ILE A 153 -1.14 4.44 1.99
N THR A 154 -1.21 3.32 1.29
CA THR A 154 -1.14 3.31 -0.17
C THR A 154 -2.34 3.99 -0.81
N SER A 155 -3.52 3.94 -0.16
CA SER A 155 -4.71 4.66 -0.64
C SER A 155 -4.56 6.18 -0.56
N ARG A 156 -3.60 6.69 0.21
CA ARG A 156 -3.26 8.13 0.30
C ARG A 156 -2.32 8.60 -0.81
N LEU A 157 -1.81 7.69 -1.65
CA LEU A 157 -0.96 8.05 -2.78
C LEU A 157 -1.78 8.52 -4.00
N PRO A 158 -1.25 9.42 -4.84
CA PRO A 158 -1.84 9.70 -6.14
C PRO A 158 -1.93 8.44 -7.01
N GLY A 159 -2.93 8.37 -7.88
CA GLY A 159 -3.12 7.23 -8.79
C GLY A 159 -3.66 5.95 -8.14
N THR A 160 -4.06 6.02 -6.88
CA THR A 160 -4.80 4.95 -6.22
C THR A 160 -6.25 5.36 -5.99
N ALA A 161 -7.19 4.46 -6.24
CA ALA A 161 -8.61 4.62 -5.95
C ALA A 161 -9.02 3.59 -4.89
N GLY A 162 -9.64 4.03 -3.83
CA GLY A 162 -10.17 3.20 -2.75
C GLY A 162 -11.54 3.70 -2.32
N GLY A 163 -12.28 2.92 -1.57
CA GLY A 163 -13.60 3.26 -1.07
C GLY A 163 -13.72 3.05 0.44
N GLY A 164 -14.24 4.04 1.15
CA GLY A 164 -14.59 3.95 2.56
C GLY A 164 -13.46 3.43 3.47
N ILE A 165 -13.77 2.39 4.24
CA ILE A 165 -12.83 1.76 5.18
C ILE A 165 -11.97 0.65 4.56
N SER A 166 -12.14 0.37 3.27
CA SER A 166 -11.44 -0.74 2.60
C SER A 166 -9.91 -0.53 2.60
N SER A 167 -9.19 -1.59 2.89
CA SER A 167 -7.73 -1.63 2.70
C SER A 167 -7.34 -1.97 1.25
N ARG A 168 -8.30 -2.31 0.39
CA ARG A 168 -8.10 -2.53 -1.03
C ARG A 168 -7.91 -1.23 -1.78
N SER A 169 -7.01 -1.23 -2.75
CA SER A 169 -6.80 -0.09 -3.64
C SER A 169 -6.71 -0.54 -5.08
N HIS A 170 -7.39 0.17 -5.95
CA HIS A 170 -7.17 0.10 -7.39
C HIS A 170 -5.96 0.95 -7.76
N VAL A 171 -5.00 0.39 -8.47
CA VAL A 171 -3.74 1.09 -8.81
C VAL A 171 -3.75 1.47 -10.27
N ARG A 172 -3.79 2.78 -10.55
CA ARG A 172 -3.81 3.33 -11.91
C ARG A 172 -4.82 2.60 -12.79
N GLY A 173 -6.04 2.48 -12.29
CA GLY A 173 -7.19 1.91 -12.98
C GLY A 173 -7.27 0.40 -13.07
N GLY A 174 -6.32 -0.34 -12.53
CA GLY A 174 -6.37 -1.80 -12.48
C GLY A 174 -7.42 -2.34 -11.51
N GLU A 175 -7.72 -3.63 -11.62
CA GLU A 175 -8.52 -4.35 -10.64
C GLU A 175 -7.71 -4.58 -9.35
N VAL A 176 -8.41 -4.79 -8.23
CA VAL A 176 -7.75 -5.01 -6.92
C VAL A 176 -6.83 -6.22 -6.94
N ASN A 177 -7.22 -7.31 -7.60
CA ASN A 177 -6.44 -8.53 -7.74
C ASN A 177 -5.27 -8.42 -8.75
N GLU A 178 -5.08 -7.27 -9.40
CA GLU A 178 -3.93 -7.00 -10.26
C GLU A 178 -2.73 -6.44 -9.49
N VAL A 179 -2.81 -6.31 -8.17
CA VAL A 179 -1.69 -5.91 -7.30
C VAL A 179 -1.04 -7.15 -6.68
N LEU A 180 0.29 -7.24 -6.77
CA LEU A 180 1.06 -8.29 -6.12
C LEU A 180 1.36 -7.89 -4.67
N PHE A 181 0.93 -8.72 -3.72
CA PHE A 181 1.27 -8.55 -2.30
C PHE A 181 2.39 -9.49 -1.91
N LEU A 182 3.44 -8.93 -1.34
CA LEU A 182 4.59 -9.68 -0.84
C LEU A 182 4.84 -9.33 0.63
N LEU A 183 5.15 -10.34 1.45
CA LEU A 183 5.66 -10.19 2.80
C LEU A 183 7.05 -10.83 2.87
N ASP A 184 8.07 -10.01 3.04
CA ASP A 184 9.47 -10.43 3.06
C ASP A 184 9.90 -11.33 1.86
N GLY A 185 9.31 -11.03 0.69
CA GLY A 185 9.51 -11.76 -0.57
C GLY A 185 8.55 -12.92 -0.83
N LEU A 186 7.79 -13.35 0.18
CA LEU A 186 6.72 -14.34 0.06
C LEU A 186 5.48 -13.72 -0.57
N ARG A 187 4.85 -14.40 -1.53
CA ARG A 187 3.54 -14.01 -2.09
C ARG A 187 2.40 -14.34 -1.13
N LEU A 188 1.53 -13.35 -0.87
CA LEU A 188 0.26 -13.52 -0.19
C LEU A 188 -0.88 -13.60 -1.23
N TYR A 189 -1.68 -14.68 -1.19
CA TYR A 189 -2.80 -14.90 -2.13
C TYR A 189 -4.06 -14.15 -1.69
N GLU A 190 -4.42 -14.22 -0.42
CA GLU A 190 -5.52 -13.46 0.17
C GLU A 190 -4.98 -12.57 1.30
N PRO A 191 -4.53 -11.34 0.99
CA PRO A 191 -3.81 -10.50 1.95
C PRO A 191 -4.72 -9.73 2.91
N TYR A 192 -6.03 -9.93 2.88
CA TYR A 192 -7.00 -9.14 3.63
C TYR A 192 -7.90 -9.99 4.51
N HIS A 193 -8.21 -9.48 5.69
CA HIS A 193 -9.30 -9.94 6.54
C HIS A 193 -10.66 -9.56 5.94
N LEU A 194 -11.69 -10.39 6.22
CA LEU A 194 -13.07 -10.14 5.85
C LEU A 194 -13.22 -9.80 4.37
N LYS A 195 -12.65 -10.64 3.50
CA LYS A 195 -12.46 -10.34 2.07
C LYS A 195 -13.75 -10.01 1.32
N ASP A 196 -14.87 -10.60 1.68
CA ASP A 196 -16.17 -10.34 1.09
C ASP A 196 -16.94 -9.25 1.84
N PHE A 197 -16.37 -8.70 2.93
CA PHE A 197 -16.90 -7.61 3.71
C PHE A 197 -15.89 -6.47 3.82
N GLN A 198 -15.84 -5.59 2.81
CA GLN A 198 -15.03 -4.38 2.72
C GLN A 198 -13.50 -4.57 2.87
N SER A 199 -12.99 -5.76 3.21
CA SER A 199 -11.55 -6.00 3.42
C SER A 199 -10.91 -4.94 4.30
N VAL A 200 -11.43 -4.79 5.52
CA VAL A 200 -11.13 -3.66 6.41
C VAL A 200 -9.68 -3.60 6.91
N ALA A 201 -8.99 -4.74 6.95
CA ALA A 201 -7.59 -4.83 7.39
C ALA A 201 -6.81 -5.86 6.57
N SER A 202 -5.48 -5.73 6.53
CA SER A 202 -4.60 -6.78 6.02
C SER A 202 -4.43 -7.89 7.06
N ILE A 203 -4.11 -9.11 6.63
CA ILE A 203 -3.78 -10.22 7.55
C ILE A 203 -2.40 -10.06 8.21
N VAL A 204 -1.67 -9.01 7.87
CA VAL A 204 -0.36 -8.70 8.45
C VAL A 204 -0.52 -7.53 9.43
N ASN A 205 -0.16 -7.75 10.69
CA ASN A 205 -0.14 -6.70 11.70
C ASN A 205 0.79 -5.55 11.27
N SER A 206 0.28 -4.33 11.20
CA SER A 206 1.02 -3.14 10.77
C SER A 206 2.29 -2.88 11.58
N ASN A 207 2.28 -3.22 12.87
CA ASN A 207 3.42 -3.05 13.77
C ASN A 207 4.57 -4.05 13.48
N ALA A 208 4.27 -5.14 12.76
CA ALA A 208 5.25 -6.12 12.29
C ALA A 208 5.97 -5.71 11.01
N ILE A 209 5.54 -4.61 10.36
CA ILE A 209 6.09 -4.13 9.09
C ILE A 209 7.05 -2.97 9.37
N ASP A 210 8.23 -3.01 8.77
CA ASP A 210 9.22 -1.92 8.83
C ASP A 210 9.02 -0.90 7.71
N GLY A 211 8.57 -1.36 6.55
CA GLY A 211 8.24 -0.50 5.42
C GLY A 211 7.57 -1.24 4.28
N ILE A 212 7.04 -0.45 3.35
CA ILE A 212 6.35 -0.91 2.16
C ILE A 212 7.00 -0.29 0.93
N ASP A 213 7.50 -1.12 0.03
CA ASP A 213 7.87 -0.72 -1.31
C ASP A 213 6.65 -0.84 -2.22
N PHE A 214 6.13 0.28 -2.67
CA PHE A 214 4.97 0.35 -3.52
C PHE A 214 5.34 0.76 -4.96
N PHE A 215 5.03 -0.10 -5.93
CA PHE A 215 5.21 0.15 -7.36
C PHE A 215 3.85 0.29 -8.02
N SER A 216 3.58 1.43 -8.62
CA SER A 216 2.31 1.71 -9.31
C SER A 216 2.36 1.42 -10.83
N GLY A 217 3.50 0.92 -11.34
CA GLY A 217 3.69 0.52 -12.74
C GLY A 217 5.17 0.44 -13.12
N ALA A 218 5.48 -0.16 -14.28
CA ALA A 218 6.84 -0.34 -14.81
C ALA A 218 7.83 -0.94 -13.78
N TYR A 219 7.36 -1.90 -12.99
CA TYR A 219 8.16 -2.58 -11.97
C TYR A 219 9.12 -3.62 -12.58
N PRO A 220 10.21 -4.01 -11.85
CA PRO A 220 11.25 -4.92 -12.31
C PRO A 220 10.76 -6.31 -12.73
N ALA A 221 11.59 -7.02 -13.54
CA ALA A 221 11.26 -8.34 -14.06
C ALA A 221 11.15 -9.45 -13.01
N GLN A 222 11.75 -9.27 -11.83
CA GLN A 222 11.60 -10.18 -10.68
C GLN A 222 10.15 -10.32 -10.20
N TYR A 223 9.30 -9.32 -10.45
CA TYR A 223 7.88 -9.35 -10.11
C TYR A 223 7.06 -9.77 -11.34
N GLY A 224 6.36 -10.86 -11.24
CA GLY A 224 5.54 -11.43 -12.32
C GLY A 224 4.11 -11.67 -11.91
N ASP A 225 3.34 -12.12 -12.89
CA ASP A 225 1.98 -12.59 -12.72
C ASP A 225 1.06 -11.56 -12.04
N ARG A 226 1.23 -10.27 -12.39
CA ARG A 226 0.37 -9.13 -12.02
C ARG A 226 0.50 -8.02 -13.06
N MET A 227 -0.57 -7.21 -13.19
CA MET A 227 -0.67 -6.21 -14.24
C MET A 227 -0.70 -4.77 -13.75
N SER A 228 -1.00 -4.50 -12.48
CA SER A 228 -1.20 -3.12 -12.04
C SER A 228 -0.13 -2.58 -11.12
N GLY A 229 0.22 -3.30 -10.09
CA GLY A 229 1.18 -2.81 -9.10
C GLY A 229 1.82 -3.92 -8.27
N VAL A 230 2.77 -3.52 -7.43
CA VAL A 230 3.42 -4.39 -6.44
C VAL A 230 3.45 -3.68 -5.10
N MET A 231 3.08 -4.37 -4.04
CA MET A 231 3.22 -3.96 -2.67
C MET A 231 4.11 -4.98 -1.95
N ALA A 232 5.36 -4.60 -1.71
CA ALA A 232 6.32 -5.45 -1.03
C ALA A 232 6.56 -4.93 0.39
N MET A 233 6.09 -5.67 1.37
CA MET A 233 6.21 -5.39 2.79
C MET A 233 7.46 -6.09 3.34
N SER A 234 8.25 -5.37 4.14
CA SER A 234 9.41 -5.92 4.85
C SER A 234 9.05 -6.12 6.31
N LEU A 235 9.44 -7.28 6.88
CA LEU A 235 9.26 -7.54 8.30
C LEU A 235 10.16 -6.62 9.12
N ARG A 236 9.66 -6.26 10.30
CA ARG A 236 10.39 -5.46 11.29
C ARG A 236 11.57 -6.24 11.83
N THR A 237 12.75 -5.62 11.78
CA THR A 237 13.97 -6.14 12.40
C THR A 237 14.14 -5.58 13.81
N PRO A 238 14.61 -6.39 14.79
CA PRO A 238 14.87 -5.91 16.15
C PRO A 238 15.92 -4.78 16.13
N GLN A 239 15.69 -3.75 16.97
CA GLN A 239 16.62 -2.64 17.18
C GLN A 239 17.27 -2.70 18.58
N LYS A 240 16.72 -3.54 19.46
CA LYS A 240 17.13 -3.75 20.85
C LYS A 240 17.19 -5.25 21.14
N ASP A 241 17.84 -5.62 22.22
CA ASP A 241 17.88 -7.02 22.68
C ASP A 241 16.49 -7.59 22.84
N ARG A 242 15.55 -6.78 23.30
CA ARG A 242 14.13 -7.10 23.36
C ARG A 242 13.30 -5.83 23.34
N GLU A 243 12.22 -5.86 22.56
CA GLU A 243 11.18 -4.84 22.56
C GLU A 243 9.81 -5.53 22.56
N THR A 244 8.92 -5.05 23.41
CA THR A 244 7.53 -5.54 23.46
C THR A 244 6.58 -4.37 23.32
N GLU A 245 5.56 -4.53 22.50
CA GLU A 245 4.51 -3.55 22.26
C GLU A 245 3.15 -4.19 22.51
N LEU A 246 2.33 -3.57 23.35
CA LEU A 246 0.93 -3.91 23.58
C LEU A 246 0.07 -2.74 23.12
N ALA A 247 -0.90 -2.98 22.29
CA ALA A 247 -1.81 -1.97 21.78
C ALA A 247 -3.26 -2.40 21.95
N VAL A 248 -4.09 -1.48 22.37
CA VAL A 248 -5.54 -1.64 22.46
C VAL A 248 -6.19 -0.40 21.88
N SER A 249 -7.08 -0.58 20.91
CA SER A 249 -7.85 0.49 20.31
C SER A 249 -9.29 0.06 20.05
N PHE A 250 -10.06 0.98 19.53
CA PHE A 250 -11.41 0.71 19.06
C PHE A 250 -11.42 -0.38 17.96
N PHE A 251 -10.42 -0.37 17.05
CA PHE A 251 -10.38 -1.28 15.90
C PHE A 251 -9.73 -2.62 16.21
N ASN A 252 -8.70 -2.65 17.06
CA ASN A 252 -7.98 -3.90 17.34
C ASN A 252 -7.26 -3.89 18.69
N THR A 253 -6.96 -5.10 19.15
CA THR A 253 -6.05 -5.37 20.27
C THR A 253 -4.89 -6.18 19.73
N SER A 254 -3.66 -5.75 20.00
CA SER A 254 -2.48 -6.45 19.52
C SER A 254 -1.33 -6.51 20.51
N ALA A 255 -0.53 -7.55 20.37
CA ALA A 255 0.73 -7.73 21.06
C ALA A 255 1.81 -8.03 20.04
N LEU A 256 2.96 -7.39 20.18
CA LEU A 256 4.15 -7.65 19.40
C LEU A 256 5.33 -7.78 20.34
N SER A 257 6.21 -8.74 20.08
CA SER A 257 7.49 -8.82 20.74
C SER A 257 8.57 -9.23 19.73
N THR A 258 9.71 -8.56 19.80
CA THR A 258 10.85 -8.80 18.90
C THR A 258 12.15 -8.64 19.67
N GLY A 259 13.20 -9.30 19.23
CA GLY A 259 14.49 -9.26 19.90
C GLY A 259 15.53 -10.17 19.27
N PHE A 260 16.70 -10.24 19.92
CA PHE A 260 17.80 -11.11 19.54
C PHE A 260 17.92 -12.28 20.51
N PHE A 261 18.43 -13.42 20.04
CA PHE A 261 18.77 -14.57 20.86
C PHE A 261 20.12 -15.18 20.42
N GLY A 262 20.65 -16.06 21.27
CA GLY A 262 21.97 -16.68 21.07
C GLY A 262 23.11 -15.81 21.55
N GLU A 263 24.30 -16.40 21.60
CA GLU A 263 25.52 -15.66 21.94
C GLU A 263 25.82 -14.64 20.83
N GLN A 264 26.02 -13.36 21.19
CA GLN A 264 26.29 -12.26 20.25
C GLN A 264 25.14 -11.93 19.26
N GLY A 265 23.88 -12.26 19.57
CA GLY A 265 22.74 -11.89 18.72
C GLY A 265 22.70 -12.63 17.38
N GLN A 266 23.15 -13.89 17.33
CA GLN A 266 23.16 -14.72 16.12
C GLN A 266 21.77 -15.01 15.57
N GLY A 267 20.75 -14.93 16.41
CA GLY A 267 19.37 -15.10 16.00
C GLY A 267 18.50 -13.91 16.34
N ASP A 268 17.43 -13.76 15.60
CA ASP A 268 16.40 -12.78 15.83
C ASP A 268 15.01 -13.41 15.79
N TRP A 269 14.06 -12.77 16.45
CA TRP A 269 12.69 -13.23 16.50
C TRP A 269 11.70 -12.07 16.47
N LEU A 270 10.54 -12.34 15.88
CA LEU A 270 9.38 -11.47 15.88
C LEU A 270 8.13 -12.33 16.08
N ILE A 271 7.31 -11.97 17.05
CA ILE A 271 6.03 -12.63 17.33
C ILE A 271 4.98 -11.56 17.42
N THR A 272 3.88 -11.71 16.68
CA THR A 272 2.71 -10.85 16.82
C THR A 272 1.44 -11.66 16.99
N ALA A 273 0.50 -11.10 17.73
CA ALA A 273 -0.88 -11.56 17.81
C ALA A 273 -1.78 -10.34 17.75
N ARG A 274 -2.80 -10.38 16.90
CA ARG A 274 -3.80 -9.30 16.79
C ARG A 274 -5.20 -9.89 16.74
N ARG A 275 -6.16 -9.20 17.37
CA ARG A 275 -7.60 -9.45 17.27
C ARG A 275 -8.29 -8.15 16.86
N GLY A 276 -9.21 -8.24 15.89
CA GLY A 276 -10.14 -7.16 15.58
C GLY A 276 -11.17 -6.99 16.70
N ASN A 277 -11.55 -5.75 17.01
CA ASN A 277 -12.54 -5.41 18.01
C ASN A 277 -13.86 -4.91 17.39
N LEU A 278 -14.04 -5.09 16.09
CA LEU A 278 -15.19 -4.56 15.35
C LEU A 278 -16.52 -5.15 15.87
N ASP A 279 -16.53 -6.42 16.26
CA ASP A 279 -17.68 -7.10 16.88
C ASP A 279 -18.12 -6.45 18.20
N LEU A 280 -17.20 -5.81 18.93
CA LEU A 280 -17.49 -5.16 20.21
C LEU A 280 -18.13 -3.78 20.05
N ILE A 281 -17.98 -3.17 18.89
CA ILE A 281 -18.38 -1.78 18.63
C ILE A 281 -19.39 -1.64 17.49
N ALA A 282 -19.60 -2.68 16.70
CA ALA A 282 -20.45 -2.67 15.52
C ALA A 282 -21.84 -2.09 15.82
N ASP A 283 -22.50 -2.60 16.83
CA ASP A 283 -23.84 -2.13 17.24
C ASP A 283 -23.89 -0.63 17.64
N THR A 284 -22.74 -0.03 17.97
CA THR A 284 -22.63 1.38 18.36
C THR A 284 -22.39 2.28 17.14
N VAL A 285 -21.65 1.78 16.15
CA VAL A 285 -21.28 2.53 14.94
C VAL A 285 -22.37 2.39 13.90
N ASP A 286 -22.79 1.15 13.61
CA ASP A 286 -23.82 0.83 12.65
C ASP A 286 -24.36 -0.58 12.96
N PRO A 287 -25.59 -0.71 13.47
CA PRO A 287 -26.19 -2.02 13.77
C PRO A 287 -26.30 -2.95 12.56
N GLU A 288 -26.30 -2.41 11.36
CA GLU A 288 -26.37 -3.18 10.11
C GLU A 288 -25.04 -3.84 9.74
N PHE A 289 -23.96 -3.53 10.42
CA PHE A 289 -22.61 -4.04 10.17
C PHE A 289 -22.42 -5.51 10.55
N GLY A 290 -23.33 -6.06 11.37
CA GLY A 290 -23.19 -7.41 11.91
C GLY A 290 -22.05 -7.53 12.92
N SER A 291 -21.54 -8.74 13.12
CA SER A 291 -20.46 -9.03 14.08
C SER A 291 -19.21 -9.57 13.36
N PRO A 292 -18.38 -8.69 12.79
CA PRO A 292 -17.11 -9.07 12.20
C PRO A 292 -16.02 -9.27 13.25
N ASP A 293 -15.43 -10.46 13.31
CA ASP A 293 -14.29 -10.82 14.17
C ASP A 293 -13.16 -11.32 13.30
N TYR A 294 -11.93 -10.88 13.55
CA TYR A 294 -10.75 -11.39 12.88
C TYR A 294 -9.56 -11.50 13.83
N GLN A 295 -8.66 -12.43 13.52
CA GLN A 295 -7.45 -12.67 14.30
C GLN A 295 -6.30 -13.01 13.36
N ASP A 296 -5.10 -12.52 13.67
CA ASP A 296 -3.87 -12.90 12.99
C ASP A 296 -2.71 -13.12 13.97
N TYR A 297 -1.84 -14.04 13.57
CA TYR A 297 -0.62 -14.42 14.30
C TYR A 297 0.51 -14.51 13.31
N LEU A 298 1.62 -13.84 13.59
CA LEU A 298 2.84 -13.91 12.80
C LEU A 298 4.01 -14.33 13.69
N LEU A 299 4.72 -15.35 13.25
CA LEU A 299 5.93 -15.84 13.86
C LEU A 299 7.08 -15.74 12.87
N HIS A 300 8.19 -15.19 13.31
CA HIS A 300 9.45 -15.16 12.59
C HIS A 300 10.57 -15.59 13.53
N ALA A 301 11.46 -16.44 13.06
CA ALA A 301 12.71 -16.80 13.72
C ALA A 301 13.82 -16.83 12.67
N GLY A 302 14.76 -15.90 12.79
CA GLY A 302 15.93 -15.77 11.95
C GLY A 302 17.17 -16.36 12.62
N TRP A 303 18.11 -16.82 11.82
CA TRP A 303 19.40 -17.32 12.26
C TRP A 303 20.50 -16.95 11.29
N THR A 304 21.53 -16.28 11.79
CA THR A 304 22.75 -15.92 11.06
C THR A 304 23.85 -16.94 11.39
N PHE A 305 24.10 -17.91 10.49
CA PHE A 305 25.13 -18.92 10.68
C PHE A 305 26.53 -18.34 10.60
N ASN A 306 26.70 -17.35 9.74
CA ASN A 306 27.90 -16.55 9.55
C ASN A 306 27.49 -15.24 8.81
N PRO A 307 28.36 -14.24 8.69
CA PRO A 307 28.01 -12.97 8.03
C PRO A 307 27.47 -13.08 6.60
N ARG A 308 27.69 -14.21 5.94
CA ARG A 308 27.28 -14.49 4.56
C ARG A 308 26.07 -15.43 4.42
N MET A 309 25.57 -16.03 5.51
CA MET A 309 24.49 -17.03 5.44
C MET A 309 23.47 -16.80 6.53
N GLN A 310 22.26 -16.53 6.11
CA GLN A 310 21.10 -16.30 6.97
C GLN A 310 19.93 -17.18 6.54
N MET A 311 19.18 -17.64 7.51
CA MET A 311 17.96 -18.43 7.29
C MET A 311 16.88 -17.94 8.25
N SER A 312 15.64 -17.90 7.78
CA SER A 312 14.50 -17.69 8.66
C SER A 312 13.39 -18.70 8.40
N VAL A 313 12.69 -19.05 9.46
CA VAL A 313 11.45 -19.83 9.42
C VAL A 313 10.33 -18.93 9.90
N ASN A 314 9.22 -18.94 9.18
CA ASN A 314 8.14 -18.02 9.41
C ASN A 314 6.79 -18.73 9.30
N ALA A 315 5.79 -18.22 10.02
CA ALA A 315 4.41 -18.66 9.93
C ALA A 315 3.47 -17.47 10.09
N LEU A 316 2.44 -17.40 9.24
CA LEU A 316 1.35 -16.43 9.30
C LEU A 316 0.04 -17.21 9.32
N VAL A 317 -0.78 -16.98 10.34
CA VAL A 317 -2.11 -17.58 10.49
C VAL A 317 -3.13 -16.48 10.65
N SER A 318 -4.21 -16.52 9.88
CA SER A 318 -5.35 -15.63 10.07
C SER A 318 -6.67 -16.38 10.07
N ASN A 319 -7.60 -15.93 10.91
CA ASN A 319 -8.94 -16.48 11.03
C ASN A 319 -9.94 -15.34 11.13
N ASP A 320 -11.00 -15.41 10.32
CA ASP A 320 -12.09 -14.44 10.33
C ASP A 320 -13.43 -15.13 10.52
N LYS A 321 -14.33 -14.44 11.21
CA LYS A 321 -15.73 -14.82 11.32
C LYS A 321 -16.59 -13.58 11.10
N LEU A 322 -17.63 -13.75 10.33
CA LEU A 322 -18.65 -12.73 10.13
C LEU A 322 -20.02 -13.36 10.31
N SER A 323 -20.84 -12.72 11.09
CA SER A 323 -22.27 -13.03 11.18
C SER A 323 -23.05 -11.74 10.96
N LEU A 324 -23.86 -11.72 9.90
CA LEU A 324 -24.75 -10.62 9.57
C LEU A 324 -26.19 -11.12 9.66
N ASN A 325 -27.06 -10.29 10.22
CA ASN A 325 -28.51 -10.47 10.16
C ASN A 325 -29.15 -9.09 10.03
N ASN A 326 -29.14 -8.58 8.81
CA ASN A 326 -29.72 -7.29 8.48
C ASN A 326 -31.19 -7.49 8.07
N VAL A 327 -32.10 -7.14 8.97
CA VAL A 327 -33.54 -7.30 8.76
C VAL A 327 -34.08 -6.34 7.70
N ASP A 328 -33.54 -5.12 7.66
CA ASP A 328 -34.00 -4.08 6.73
C ASP A 328 -33.61 -4.40 5.27
N ARG A 329 -32.45 -5.05 5.09
CA ARG A 329 -31.99 -5.56 3.78
C ARG A 329 -32.40 -6.99 3.50
N GLY A 330 -33.11 -7.64 4.42
CA GLY A 330 -33.47 -9.04 4.29
C GLY A 330 -32.28 -9.99 4.12
N GLU A 331 -31.08 -9.60 4.52
CA GLU A 331 -29.83 -10.33 4.31
C GLU A 331 -29.36 -11.00 5.61
N ALA A 332 -29.25 -12.31 5.60
CA ALA A 332 -28.65 -13.07 6.69
C ALA A 332 -27.50 -13.91 6.14
N ALA A 333 -26.29 -13.68 6.65
CA ALA A 333 -25.10 -14.34 6.17
C ALA A 333 -24.14 -14.75 7.30
N ARG A 334 -23.41 -15.83 7.07
CA ARG A 334 -22.28 -16.26 7.88
C ARG A 334 -21.10 -16.57 6.98
N ALA A 335 -19.93 -16.06 7.32
CA ALA A 335 -18.70 -16.34 6.60
C ALA A 335 -17.57 -16.67 7.57
N THR A 336 -16.68 -17.58 7.16
CA THR A 336 -15.44 -17.91 7.83
C THR A 336 -14.31 -17.95 6.82
N TYR A 337 -13.17 -17.39 7.16
CA TYR A 337 -11.98 -17.36 6.32
C TYR A 337 -10.78 -17.78 7.17
N GLU A 338 -10.00 -18.72 6.67
CA GLU A 338 -8.82 -19.27 7.34
C GLU A 338 -7.65 -19.25 6.38
N ASN A 339 -6.54 -18.67 6.79
CA ASN A 339 -5.26 -18.69 6.08
C ASN A 339 -4.18 -19.24 6.98
N VAL A 340 -3.42 -20.20 6.48
CA VAL A 340 -2.20 -20.70 7.11
C VAL A 340 -1.09 -20.66 6.08
N VAL A 341 -0.08 -19.85 6.35
CA VAL A 341 1.06 -19.68 5.44
C VAL A 341 2.34 -19.92 6.23
N THR A 342 3.18 -20.82 5.73
CA THR A 342 4.50 -21.10 6.31
C THR A 342 5.58 -20.97 5.24
N TRP A 343 6.72 -20.41 5.62
CA TRP A 343 7.83 -20.31 4.68
C TRP A 343 9.19 -20.34 5.36
N LEU A 344 10.15 -20.87 4.61
CA LEU A 344 11.56 -20.82 4.90
C LEU A 344 12.21 -19.89 3.89
N LYS A 345 13.01 -18.95 4.36
CA LYS A 345 13.83 -18.06 3.53
C LYS A 345 15.28 -18.28 3.88
N TRP A 346 16.08 -18.52 2.86
CA TRP A 346 17.52 -18.66 2.97
C TRP A 346 18.22 -17.66 2.06
N THR A 347 19.07 -16.83 2.65
CA THR A 347 19.91 -15.86 1.92
C THR A 347 21.37 -16.27 2.09
N ALA A 348 22.08 -16.36 0.97
CA ALA A 348 23.49 -16.74 0.95
C ALA A 348 24.30 -15.78 0.05
N GLU A 349 25.36 -15.22 0.61
CA GLU A 349 26.38 -14.45 -0.10
C GLU A 349 27.55 -15.38 -0.43
N TRP A 350 27.53 -15.93 -1.64
CA TRP A 350 28.55 -16.88 -2.10
C TRP A 350 29.91 -16.22 -2.32
N SER A 351 29.88 -14.94 -2.67
CA SER A 351 31.04 -14.06 -2.79
C SER A 351 30.59 -12.60 -2.63
N ASP A 352 31.50 -11.66 -2.59
CA ASP A 352 31.20 -10.23 -2.54
C ASP A 352 30.38 -9.72 -3.76
N ALA A 353 30.36 -10.53 -4.85
CA ALA A 353 29.62 -10.21 -6.07
C ALA A 353 28.37 -11.08 -6.29
N LEU A 354 28.20 -12.19 -5.59
CA LEU A 354 27.14 -13.17 -5.86
C LEU A 354 26.33 -13.46 -4.60
N ARG A 355 25.05 -13.14 -4.64
CA ARG A 355 24.06 -13.44 -3.58
C ARG A 355 22.90 -14.22 -4.17
N SER A 356 22.33 -15.10 -3.36
CA SER A 356 21.07 -15.79 -3.67
C SER A 356 20.08 -15.70 -2.52
N THR A 357 18.80 -15.75 -2.86
CA THR A 357 17.71 -15.88 -1.92
C THR A 357 16.77 -16.99 -2.38
N THR A 358 16.56 -17.97 -1.52
CA THR A 358 15.65 -19.11 -1.72
C THR A 358 14.46 -18.96 -0.79
N ILE A 359 13.25 -19.11 -1.29
CA ILE A 359 12.03 -19.16 -0.49
C ILE A 359 11.28 -20.43 -0.85
N VAL A 360 11.01 -21.27 0.16
CA VAL A 360 10.11 -22.44 0.07
C VAL A 360 8.91 -22.11 0.93
N SER A 361 7.71 -22.23 0.39
CA SER A 361 6.49 -21.86 1.11
C SER A 361 5.33 -22.81 0.86
N SER A 362 4.48 -22.92 1.87
CA SER A 362 3.18 -23.61 1.82
C SER A 362 2.10 -22.64 2.26
N SER A 363 1.01 -22.57 1.49
CA SER A 363 -0.18 -21.77 1.80
C SER A 363 -1.41 -22.66 1.75
N ALA A 364 -2.24 -22.62 2.77
CA ALA A 364 -3.54 -23.29 2.84
C ALA A 364 -4.61 -22.27 3.20
N ILE A 365 -5.64 -22.15 2.35
CA ILE A 365 -6.73 -21.19 2.49
C ILE A 365 -8.06 -21.95 2.46
N SER A 366 -8.94 -21.66 3.41
CA SER A 366 -10.28 -22.25 3.48
C SER A 366 -11.31 -21.15 3.73
N ASN A 367 -12.26 -21.01 2.83
CA ASN A 367 -13.34 -20.01 2.92
C ASN A 367 -14.67 -20.73 2.87
N ARG A 368 -15.58 -20.38 3.76
CA ARG A 368 -16.97 -20.84 3.75
C ARG A 368 -17.91 -19.66 3.94
N ARG A 369 -18.95 -19.59 3.11
CA ARG A 369 -19.99 -18.58 3.20
C ARG A 369 -21.35 -19.24 2.99
N THR A 370 -22.30 -18.95 3.87
CA THR A 370 -23.69 -19.36 3.77
C THR A 370 -24.59 -18.17 4.01
N GLY A 371 -25.72 -18.11 3.34
CA GLY A 371 -26.66 -17.02 3.61
C GLY A 371 -27.96 -17.13 2.86
N THR A 372 -28.89 -16.29 3.27
CA THR A 372 -30.22 -16.09 2.66
C THR A 372 -30.44 -14.62 2.38
N LEU A 373 -31.14 -14.34 1.31
CA LEU A 373 -31.60 -13.01 0.92
C LEU A 373 -33.13 -13.08 0.76
N GLU A 374 -33.87 -12.22 1.45
CA GLU A 374 -35.32 -12.13 1.44
C GLU A 374 -35.76 -10.67 1.31
N LEU A 375 -35.76 -10.15 0.09
CA LEU A 375 -36.29 -8.84 -0.24
C LEU A 375 -37.71 -9.04 -0.82
N PRO A 376 -38.78 -8.78 -0.06
CA PRO A 376 -40.15 -8.98 -0.51
C PRO A 376 -40.42 -8.27 -1.83
N ASP A 377 -41.09 -8.99 -2.77
CA ASP A 377 -41.45 -8.48 -4.10
C ASP A 377 -40.26 -8.06 -5.01
N ILE A 378 -39.02 -8.42 -4.64
CA ILE A 378 -37.80 -8.14 -5.42
C ILE A 378 -37.07 -9.45 -5.71
N VAL A 379 -36.45 -10.04 -4.67
CA VAL A 379 -35.65 -11.25 -4.82
C VAL A 379 -35.63 -12.05 -3.53
N SER A 380 -35.66 -13.37 -3.65
CA SER A 380 -35.39 -14.29 -2.55
C SER A 380 -34.38 -15.35 -2.98
N GLY A 381 -33.56 -15.82 -2.04
CA GLY A 381 -32.60 -16.87 -2.35
C GLY A 381 -31.76 -17.33 -1.20
N ALA A 382 -30.99 -18.38 -1.45
CA ALA A 382 -30.03 -18.94 -0.48
C ALA A 382 -28.79 -19.46 -1.21
N LEU A 383 -27.66 -19.46 -0.51
CA LEU A 383 -26.42 -20.05 -1.00
C LEU A 383 -25.62 -20.76 0.10
N ASP A 384 -24.83 -21.75 -0.33
CA ASP A 384 -23.70 -22.34 0.41
C ASP A 384 -22.47 -22.36 -0.51
N ASP A 385 -21.39 -21.73 -0.10
CA ASP A 385 -20.13 -21.59 -0.86
C ASP A 385 -18.97 -22.05 0.01
N THR A 386 -18.29 -23.10 -0.40
CA THR A 386 -17.08 -23.59 0.25
C THR A 386 -15.94 -23.63 -0.76
N ARG A 387 -14.82 -22.97 -0.43
CA ARG A 387 -13.63 -22.93 -1.27
C ARG A 387 -12.41 -23.31 -0.45
N LYS A 388 -11.55 -24.15 -1.03
CA LYS A 388 -10.24 -24.48 -0.47
C LYS A 388 -9.18 -24.24 -1.51
N PHE A 389 -8.02 -23.82 -1.06
CA PHE A 389 -6.87 -23.57 -1.92
C PHE A 389 -5.58 -23.93 -1.17
N ASP A 390 -4.76 -24.73 -1.82
CA ASP A 390 -3.45 -25.13 -1.34
C ASP A 390 -2.39 -24.78 -2.39
N ALA A 391 -1.28 -24.20 -1.94
CA ALA A 391 -0.14 -23.86 -2.78
C ALA A 391 1.17 -24.29 -2.12
N LEU A 392 2.02 -25.00 -2.86
CA LEU A 392 3.41 -25.25 -2.53
C LEU A 392 4.29 -24.53 -3.53
N ALA A 393 5.18 -23.67 -3.07
CA ALA A 393 5.99 -22.85 -3.95
C ALA A 393 7.48 -22.88 -3.60
N LEU A 394 8.31 -22.81 -4.64
CA LEU A 394 9.75 -22.59 -4.58
C LEU A 394 10.08 -21.36 -5.42
N LYS A 395 10.76 -20.40 -4.81
CA LYS A 395 11.30 -19.23 -5.46
C LYS A 395 12.81 -19.16 -5.22
N GLN A 396 13.57 -18.91 -6.30
CA GLN A 396 15.02 -18.79 -6.25
C GLN A 396 15.45 -17.54 -7.01
N ASP A 397 16.01 -16.57 -6.30
CA ASP A 397 16.54 -15.33 -6.86
C ASP A 397 18.06 -15.31 -6.72
N TRP A 398 18.73 -14.82 -7.77
CA TRP A 398 20.17 -14.61 -7.82
C TRP A 398 20.49 -13.18 -8.21
N MET A 399 21.51 -12.62 -7.58
CA MET A 399 22.05 -11.31 -7.91
C MET A 399 23.55 -11.45 -8.07
N PHE A 400 24.06 -11.04 -9.23
CA PHE A 400 25.48 -11.00 -9.56
C PHE A 400 25.89 -9.56 -9.91
N ALA A 401 26.69 -8.94 -9.03
CA ALA A 401 27.12 -7.55 -9.11
C ALA A 401 28.66 -7.45 -8.94
N PRO A 402 29.46 -7.84 -9.95
CA PRO A 402 30.91 -7.84 -9.85
C PRO A 402 31.53 -6.44 -9.96
N ALA A 403 30.77 -5.45 -10.40
CA ALA A 403 31.19 -4.07 -10.53
C ALA A 403 30.03 -3.11 -10.22
N ALA A 404 30.34 -1.92 -9.68
CA ALA A 404 29.35 -0.89 -9.41
C ALA A 404 28.64 -0.36 -10.66
N SER A 405 29.18 -0.60 -11.86
CA SER A 405 28.60 -0.14 -13.13
C SER A 405 27.58 -1.08 -13.77
N TRP A 406 27.49 -2.33 -13.32
CA TRP A 406 26.50 -3.27 -13.84
C TRP A 406 26.19 -4.40 -12.85
N MET A 407 25.03 -4.97 -13.04
CA MET A 407 24.50 -6.04 -12.22
C MET A 407 23.53 -6.89 -13.06
N LEU A 408 23.54 -8.19 -12.79
CA LEU A 408 22.60 -9.16 -13.34
C LEU A 408 21.76 -9.74 -12.20
N ARG A 409 20.43 -9.67 -12.32
CA ARG A 409 19.48 -10.42 -11.51
C ARG A 409 18.82 -11.48 -12.37
N PHE A 410 18.64 -12.67 -11.84
CA PHE A 410 17.90 -13.73 -12.51
C PHE A 410 17.28 -14.66 -11.47
N GLY A 411 16.21 -15.32 -11.85
CA GLY A 411 15.54 -16.21 -10.90
C GLY A 411 14.48 -17.07 -11.57
N LEU A 412 13.99 -17.99 -10.75
CA LEU A 412 12.97 -18.98 -11.10
C LEU A 412 11.93 -19.01 -9.99
N ASP A 413 10.68 -19.22 -10.37
CA ASP A 413 9.63 -19.59 -9.43
C ASP A 413 8.80 -20.75 -10.00
N ALA A 414 8.43 -21.70 -9.12
CA ALA A 414 7.60 -22.85 -9.44
C ALA A 414 6.57 -23.06 -8.33
N LYS A 415 5.32 -23.27 -8.73
CA LYS A 415 4.21 -23.44 -7.80
C LYS A 415 3.37 -24.62 -8.23
N ARG A 416 3.01 -25.47 -7.26
CA ARG A 416 1.95 -26.46 -7.38
C ARG A 416 0.72 -25.91 -6.67
N LEU A 417 -0.42 -25.95 -7.35
CA LEU A 417 -1.66 -25.32 -6.93
C LEU A 417 -2.79 -26.33 -6.99
N ASP A 418 -3.54 -26.43 -5.91
CA ASP A 418 -4.75 -27.27 -5.81
C ASP A 418 -5.89 -26.37 -5.28
N ALA A 419 -7.05 -26.40 -5.92
CA ALA A 419 -8.24 -25.71 -5.43
C ALA A 419 -9.47 -26.63 -5.44
N LYS A 420 -10.44 -26.33 -4.59
CA LYS A 420 -11.72 -27.01 -4.52
C LYS A 420 -12.83 -26.00 -4.36
N TYR A 421 -13.86 -26.11 -5.18
CA TYR A 421 -15.06 -25.29 -5.15
C TYR A 421 -16.28 -26.17 -4.97
N GLU A 422 -17.07 -25.85 -3.96
CA GLU A 422 -18.40 -26.43 -3.72
C GLU A 422 -19.36 -25.26 -3.52
N PHE A 423 -20.24 -25.05 -4.50
CA PHE A 423 -21.18 -23.94 -4.50
C PHE A 423 -22.57 -24.43 -4.89
N GLU A 424 -23.54 -24.05 -4.07
CA GLU A 424 -24.96 -24.26 -4.37
C GLU A 424 -25.71 -22.95 -4.11
N SER A 425 -26.62 -22.59 -5.00
CA SER A 425 -27.53 -21.47 -4.80
C SER A 425 -28.88 -21.69 -5.48
N VAL A 426 -29.90 -21.09 -4.88
CA VAL A 426 -31.23 -20.93 -5.47
C VAL A 426 -31.60 -19.46 -5.32
N LYS A 427 -32.07 -18.87 -6.42
CA LYS A 427 -32.53 -17.48 -6.46
C LYS A 427 -33.85 -17.38 -7.23
N THR A 428 -34.79 -16.62 -6.69
CA THR A 428 -36.06 -16.27 -7.36
C THR A 428 -36.14 -14.75 -7.43
N VAL A 429 -36.33 -14.20 -8.62
CA VAL A 429 -36.51 -12.75 -8.85
C VAL A 429 -37.96 -12.49 -9.18
N ALA A 430 -38.61 -11.57 -8.49
CA ALA A 430 -40.00 -11.21 -8.69
C ALA A 430 -40.16 -10.13 -9.79
N ALA A 431 -41.32 -10.13 -10.45
CA ALA A 431 -41.68 -9.04 -11.35
C ALA A 431 -41.85 -7.72 -10.56
N PRO A 432 -41.43 -6.58 -11.14
CA PRO A 432 -40.91 -6.37 -12.48
C PRO A 432 -39.38 -6.51 -12.60
N PHE A 433 -38.65 -6.90 -11.53
CA PHE A 433 -37.17 -6.98 -11.49
C PHE A 433 -36.61 -8.16 -12.32
N ASP A 434 -37.42 -9.18 -12.59
CA ASP A 434 -37.08 -10.33 -13.46
C ASP A 434 -36.80 -9.92 -14.91
N SER A 435 -37.31 -8.76 -15.34
CA SER A 435 -37.13 -8.25 -16.70
C SER A 435 -35.82 -7.57 -16.99
N ILE A 436 -34.98 -7.28 -15.96
CA ILE A 436 -33.71 -6.59 -16.12
C ILE A 436 -32.53 -7.57 -16.16
N LEU A 437 -31.49 -7.23 -16.94
CA LEU A 437 -30.20 -7.94 -17.00
C LEU A 437 -30.32 -9.44 -17.29
N ASP A 438 -31.33 -9.85 -18.07
CA ASP A 438 -31.63 -11.26 -18.45
C ASP A 438 -31.77 -12.21 -17.24
N ASN A 439 -32.29 -11.71 -16.12
CA ASN A 439 -32.58 -12.54 -14.95
C ASN A 439 -33.68 -13.57 -15.27
N SER A 440 -33.43 -14.81 -14.92
CA SER A 440 -34.50 -15.82 -14.90
C SER A 440 -35.32 -15.70 -13.61
N VAL A 441 -36.62 -15.85 -13.70
CA VAL A 441 -37.53 -15.87 -12.53
C VAL A 441 -37.05 -16.84 -11.46
N LEU A 442 -36.56 -18.01 -11.88
CA LEU A 442 -35.93 -19.00 -10.99
C LEU A 442 -34.56 -19.39 -11.54
N ALA A 443 -33.51 -19.20 -10.79
CA ALA A 443 -32.15 -19.64 -11.09
C ALA A 443 -31.63 -20.57 -9.99
N SER A 444 -31.22 -21.77 -10.36
CA SER A 444 -30.56 -22.72 -9.49
C SER A 444 -29.16 -23.01 -10.04
N ARG A 445 -28.18 -23.04 -9.21
CA ARG A 445 -26.80 -23.33 -9.61
C ARG A 445 -26.14 -24.26 -8.60
N ALA A 446 -25.47 -25.28 -9.12
CA ALA A 446 -24.62 -26.17 -8.34
C ALA A 446 -23.28 -26.38 -9.07
N VAL A 447 -22.17 -26.14 -8.39
CA VAL A 447 -20.81 -26.32 -8.93
C VAL A 447 -19.98 -27.11 -7.92
N SER A 448 -19.38 -28.20 -8.37
CA SER A 448 -18.44 -29.00 -7.57
C SER A 448 -17.25 -29.37 -8.46
N ILE A 449 -16.14 -28.66 -8.30
CA ILE A 449 -14.93 -28.84 -9.11
C ILE A 449 -13.68 -28.77 -8.22
N ALA A 450 -12.62 -29.48 -8.63
CA ALA A 450 -11.35 -29.53 -7.94
C ALA A 450 -10.17 -29.38 -8.92
N PRO A 451 -9.96 -28.16 -9.47
CA PRO A 451 -8.88 -27.92 -10.41
C PRO A 451 -7.51 -28.03 -9.73
N ARG A 452 -6.53 -28.54 -10.50
CA ARG A 452 -5.13 -28.68 -10.09
C ARG A 452 -4.23 -28.23 -11.19
N GLY A 453 -3.07 -27.69 -10.83
CA GLY A 453 -2.10 -27.27 -11.80
C GLY A 453 -0.80 -26.74 -11.23
N ALA A 454 0.00 -26.22 -12.13
CA ALA A 454 1.27 -25.61 -11.80
C ALA A 454 1.44 -24.27 -12.50
N GLN A 455 2.18 -23.38 -11.87
CA GLN A 455 2.68 -22.14 -12.47
C GLN A 455 4.21 -22.14 -12.43
N TYR A 456 4.82 -21.62 -13.49
CA TYR A 456 6.25 -21.47 -13.62
C TYR A 456 6.58 -20.07 -14.05
N GLY A 457 7.65 -19.50 -13.48
CA GLY A 457 8.18 -18.21 -13.86
C GLY A 457 9.71 -18.26 -13.97
N ALA A 458 10.27 -17.52 -14.90
CA ALA A 458 11.70 -17.29 -15.02
C ALA A 458 11.96 -15.86 -15.46
N TYR A 459 12.99 -15.24 -14.92
CA TYR A 459 13.36 -13.90 -15.33
C TYR A 459 14.86 -13.68 -15.37
N VAL A 460 15.26 -12.71 -16.18
CA VAL A 460 16.59 -12.12 -16.19
C VAL A 460 16.46 -10.60 -16.30
N GLU A 461 17.25 -9.86 -15.56
CA GLU A 461 17.28 -8.40 -15.55
C GLU A 461 18.74 -7.93 -15.48
N TYR A 462 19.13 -7.12 -16.44
CA TYR A 462 20.45 -6.51 -16.52
C TYR A 462 20.34 -5.02 -16.23
N ARG A 463 21.07 -4.58 -15.21
CA ARG A 463 21.28 -3.17 -14.91
C ARG A 463 22.63 -2.74 -15.44
N TRP A 464 22.65 -1.62 -16.12
CA TRP A 464 23.84 -1.01 -16.65
C TRP A 464 23.88 0.48 -16.35
N GLN A 465 24.99 0.94 -15.80
CA GLN A 465 25.26 2.34 -15.52
C GLN A 465 26.41 2.84 -16.41
N PRO A 466 26.13 3.15 -17.71
CA PRO A 466 27.17 3.59 -18.66
C PRO A 466 27.80 4.92 -18.28
N LEU A 467 27.07 5.75 -17.58
CA LEU A 467 27.48 7.05 -17.06
C LEU A 467 27.00 7.18 -15.61
N ALA A 468 27.74 7.92 -14.77
CA ALA A 468 27.34 8.15 -13.39
C ALA A 468 25.92 8.74 -13.23
N ARG A 469 25.43 9.41 -14.29
CA ARG A 469 24.10 10.05 -14.33
C ARG A 469 23.03 9.23 -15.05
N LEU A 470 23.36 8.11 -15.67
CA LEU A 470 22.42 7.30 -16.46
C LEU A 470 22.43 5.85 -16.01
N THR A 471 21.28 5.34 -15.60
CA THR A 471 21.06 3.92 -15.30
C THR A 471 20.01 3.36 -16.27
N VAL A 472 20.29 2.19 -16.83
CA VAL A 472 19.42 1.44 -17.73
C VAL A 472 19.14 0.09 -17.08
N ASP A 473 17.88 -0.25 -16.91
CA ASP A 473 17.42 -1.57 -16.47
C ASP A 473 16.69 -2.24 -17.63
N ALA A 474 17.19 -3.37 -18.13
CA ALA A 474 16.55 -4.17 -19.17
C ALA A 474 16.23 -5.56 -18.63
N GLY A 475 14.97 -5.96 -18.70
CA GLY A 475 14.49 -7.22 -18.14
C GLY A 475 13.65 -8.01 -19.12
N LEU A 476 13.68 -9.33 -18.96
CA LEU A 476 12.82 -10.26 -19.66
C LEU A 476 12.29 -11.27 -18.66
N ARG A 477 10.98 -11.47 -18.68
CA ARG A 477 10.31 -12.48 -17.85
C ARG A 477 9.48 -13.41 -18.73
N TRP A 478 9.49 -14.67 -18.40
CA TRP A 478 8.66 -15.71 -18.96
C TRP A 478 7.79 -16.31 -17.84
N ASP A 479 6.48 -16.45 -18.10
CA ASP A 479 5.53 -17.11 -17.22
C ASP A 479 4.72 -18.15 -18.01
N ALA A 480 4.27 -19.20 -17.33
CA ALA A 480 3.41 -20.23 -17.88
C ALA A 480 2.58 -20.90 -16.78
N GLN A 481 1.36 -21.35 -17.13
CA GLN A 481 0.51 -22.17 -16.28
C GLN A 481 0.00 -23.40 -17.03
N SER A 482 -0.34 -24.46 -16.28
CA SER A 482 -0.71 -25.77 -16.85
C SER A 482 -2.21 -26.04 -16.82
N TYR A 483 -3.04 -25.15 -16.24
CA TYR A 483 -4.46 -25.38 -15.97
C TYR A 483 -5.42 -24.56 -16.84
N THR A 484 -4.91 -23.71 -17.73
CA THR A 484 -5.74 -23.01 -18.72
C THR A 484 -5.99 -23.89 -19.93
N THR A 485 -7.15 -23.76 -20.54
CA THR A 485 -7.57 -24.54 -21.72
C THR A 485 -6.84 -24.16 -23.00
N ALA A 486 -6.19 -22.98 -23.05
CA ALA A 486 -5.41 -22.53 -24.18
C ALA A 486 -4.08 -23.33 -24.28
N SER A 487 -3.86 -24.02 -25.38
CA SER A 487 -2.73 -24.92 -25.61
C SER A 487 -1.36 -24.22 -25.61
N ASP A 488 -1.29 -22.90 -25.70
CA ASP A 488 -0.04 -22.11 -25.67
C ASP A 488 -0.27 -20.76 -24.98
N ASP A 489 -0.42 -20.80 -23.65
CA ASP A 489 -0.58 -19.59 -22.83
C ASP A 489 0.76 -19.19 -22.17
N ARG A 490 1.83 -19.25 -22.96
CA ARG A 490 3.15 -18.77 -22.56
C ARG A 490 3.21 -17.25 -22.66
N GLN A 491 3.75 -16.62 -21.61
CA GLN A 491 3.78 -15.16 -21.53
C GLN A 491 5.22 -14.70 -21.51
N LEU A 492 5.57 -13.85 -22.47
CA LEU A 492 6.89 -13.20 -22.52
C LEU A 492 6.72 -11.70 -22.26
N SER A 493 7.37 -11.22 -21.23
CA SER A 493 7.19 -9.88 -20.66
C SER A 493 8.50 -9.09 -20.66
N PRO A 494 8.90 -8.44 -21.79
CA PRO A 494 10.06 -7.55 -21.85
C PRO A 494 9.77 -6.25 -21.08
N ARG A 495 10.80 -5.71 -20.42
CA ARG A 495 10.75 -4.47 -19.64
C ARG A 495 12.02 -3.65 -19.89
N LEU A 496 11.86 -2.33 -19.96
CA LEU A 496 12.96 -1.38 -20.09
C LEU A 496 12.66 -0.17 -19.21
N SER A 497 13.64 0.22 -18.43
CA SER A 497 13.56 1.41 -17.60
C SER A 497 14.84 2.22 -17.69
N LEU A 498 14.70 3.55 -17.72
CA LEU A 498 15.77 4.51 -17.79
C LEU A 498 15.66 5.47 -16.61
N LEU A 499 16.77 5.71 -15.91
CA LEU A 499 16.89 6.75 -14.90
C LEU A 499 18.03 7.68 -15.31
N TYR A 500 17.71 8.95 -15.52
CA TYR A 500 18.70 9.99 -15.80
C TYR A 500 18.71 11.03 -14.67
N ARG A 501 19.88 11.28 -14.09
CA ARG A 501 20.13 12.28 -13.05
C ARG A 501 21.02 13.38 -13.60
N PRO A 502 20.46 14.46 -14.19
CA PRO A 502 21.27 15.58 -14.65
C PRO A 502 22.09 16.21 -13.50
N GLU A 503 21.52 16.22 -12.31
CA GLU A 503 22.11 16.65 -11.05
C GLU A 503 21.63 15.78 -9.88
N SER A 504 22.24 15.84 -8.71
CA SER A 504 21.94 14.97 -7.57
C SER A 504 20.51 15.10 -7.05
N ARG A 505 19.86 16.26 -7.26
CA ARG A 505 18.50 16.57 -6.78
C ARG A 505 17.41 16.40 -7.81
N THR A 506 17.75 16.03 -9.05
CA THR A 506 16.77 15.89 -10.15
C THR A 506 16.86 14.50 -10.76
N GLU A 507 15.71 13.85 -10.91
CA GLU A 507 15.56 12.53 -11.51
C GLU A 507 14.52 12.56 -12.63
N LEU A 508 14.89 12.03 -13.77
CA LEU A 508 14.00 11.74 -14.90
C LEU A 508 13.95 10.24 -15.10
N ARG A 509 12.76 9.67 -15.08
CA ARG A 509 12.53 8.23 -15.24
C ARG A 509 11.59 7.97 -16.39
N LEU A 510 11.95 6.99 -17.22
CA LEU A 510 11.11 6.46 -18.28
C LEU A 510 11.03 4.95 -18.11
N GLY A 511 9.84 4.41 -18.11
CA GLY A 511 9.60 2.97 -18.01
C GLY A 511 8.63 2.50 -19.08
N TRP A 512 8.98 1.39 -19.72
CA TRP A 512 8.11 0.65 -20.63
C TRP A 512 8.18 -0.84 -20.30
N GLY A 513 7.06 -1.53 -20.42
CA GLY A 513 7.07 -2.97 -20.27
C GLY A 513 5.77 -3.63 -20.63
N LYS A 514 5.86 -4.93 -20.93
CA LYS A 514 4.72 -5.83 -21.02
C LYS A 514 4.60 -6.62 -19.73
N PHE A 515 3.37 -6.84 -19.31
CA PHE A 515 3.01 -7.54 -18.09
C PHE A 515 1.90 -8.53 -18.40
N SER A 516 1.92 -9.65 -17.72
CA SER A 516 0.88 -10.69 -17.86
C SER A 516 0.42 -11.14 -16.49
N GLN A 517 -0.82 -11.60 -16.43
CA GLN A 517 -1.41 -12.17 -15.24
C GLN A 517 -2.28 -13.36 -15.62
N ALA A 518 -1.92 -14.54 -15.14
CA ALA A 518 -2.78 -15.70 -15.23
C ALA A 518 -4.01 -15.51 -14.33
N GLN A 519 -5.13 -16.08 -14.68
CA GLN A 519 -6.20 -16.28 -13.71
C GLN A 519 -5.71 -17.28 -12.68
N GLU A 520 -5.68 -16.89 -11.41
CA GLU A 520 -5.28 -17.81 -10.36
C GLU A 520 -6.27 -18.96 -10.19
N ILE A 521 -5.76 -20.11 -9.79
CA ILE A 521 -6.60 -21.31 -9.66
C ILE A 521 -7.68 -21.13 -8.58
N ASN A 522 -7.47 -20.24 -7.60
CA ASN A 522 -8.43 -19.85 -6.55
C ASN A 522 -9.32 -18.65 -6.92
N GLU A 523 -9.15 -18.06 -8.11
CA GLU A 523 -9.93 -16.91 -8.58
C GLU A 523 -11.04 -17.27 -9.58
N LEU A 524 -11.37 -18.55 -9.72
CA LEU A 524 -12.45 -18.95 -10.60
C LEU A 524 -13.79 -18.46 -10.04
N GLN A 525 -14.57 -17.78 -10.87
CA GLN A 525 -15.90 -17.28 -10.49
C GLN A 525 -16.97 -18.37 -10.63
N ALA A 526 -16.78 -19.47 -9.88
CA ALA A 526 -17.68 -20.62 -9.84
C ALA A 526 -19.08 -20.22 -9.37
N THR A 527 -19.20 -19.25 -8.47
CA THR A 527 -20.47 -18.68 -8.01
C THR A 527 -21.30 -18.07 -9.13
N ASP A 528 -20.63 -17.57 -10.18
CA ASP A 528 -21.29 -17.03 -11.38
C ASP A 528 -21.40 -18.06 -12.52
N GLY A 529 -21.06 -19.34 -12.25
CA GLY A 529 -21.22 -20.45 -13.17
C GLY A 529 -20.04 -20.69 -14.11
N LEU A 530 -18.88 -20.08 -13.86
CA LEU A 530 -17.68 -20.38 -14.64
C LEU A 530 -17.03 -21.66 -14.12
N SER A 531 -16.66 -22.54 -15.04
CA SER A 531 -15.97 -23.82 -14.76
C SER A 531 -14.61 -23.96 -15.46
N GLU A 532 -14.26 -23.00 -16.31
CA GLU A 532 -13.03 -23.00 -17.09
C GLU A 532 -12.22 -21.74 -16.83
N PHE A 533 -10.87 -21.87 -16.93
CA PHE A 533 -9.94 -20.78 -16.75
C PHE A 533 -9.67 -20.05 -18.06
N PHE A 534 -9.70 -18.74 -18.01
CA PHE A 534 -9.38 -17.89 -19.15
C PHE A 534 -7.85 -17.84 -19.38
N PRO A 535 -7.43 -17.59 -20.64
CA PRO A 535 -6.03 -17.28 -20.96
C PRO A 535 -5.52 -16.09 -20.16
N ALA A 536 -4.19 -16.02 -19.97
CA ALA A 536 -3.58 -14.93 -19.23
C ALA A 536 -3.90 -13.57 -19.84
N GLN A 537 -4.28 -12.64 -18.99
CA GLN A 537 -4.47 -11.23 -19.33
C GLN A 537 -3.11 -10.57 -19.60
N ARG A 538 -3.10 -9.52 -20.40
CA ARG A 538 -1.87 -8.82 -20.80
C ARG A 538 -2.04 -7.33 -20.67
N ALA A 539 -1.01 -6.65 -20.17
CA ALA A 539 -0.95 -5.20 -20.09
C ALA A 539 0.35 -4.68 -20.70
N GLU A 540 0.29 -3.48 -21.27
CA GLU A 540 1.46 -2.71 -21.70
C GLU A 540 1.47 -1.39 -20.95
N HIS A 541 2.58 -1.09 -20.26
CA HIS A 541 2.76 0.14 -19.51
C HIS A 541 3.79 1.06 -20.16
N VAL A 542 3.47 2.35 -20.17
CA VAL A 542 4.42 3.44 -20.42
C VAL A 542 4.29 4.41 -19.25
N VAL A 543 5.42 4.73 -18.62
CA VAL A 543 5.48 5.64 -17.48
C VAL A 543 6.60 6.63 -17.68
N ALA A 544 6.33 7.91 -17.46
CA ALA A 544 7.33 8.97 -17.39
C ALA A 544 7.21 9.66 -16.04
N ASN A 545 8.33 9.89 -15.35
CA ASN A 545 8.35 10.54 -14.05
C ASN A 545 9.47 11.57 -14.00
N PHE A 546 9.15 12.73 -13.44
CA PHE A 546 10.09 13.79 -13.08
C PHE A 546 10.02 14.01 -11.59
N ARG A 547 11.17 13.91 -10.89
CA ARG A 547 11.29 14.18 -9.46
C ARG A 547 12.39 15.21 -9.22
N ARG A 548 12.11 16.18 -8.36
CA ARG A 548 13.09 17.18 -7.92
C ARG A 548 12.98 17.43 -6.42
N HIS A 549 14.12 17.36 -5.77
CA HIS A 549 14.30 17.74 -4.37
C HIS A 549 14.87 19.15 -4.30
N PHE A 550 14.23 20.03 -3.56
CA PHE A 550 14.67 21.40 -3.33
C PHE A 550 15.38 21.51 -1.96
N ALA A 551 16.14 22.58 -1.76
CA ALA A 551 16.64 22.94 -0.47
C ALA A 551 15.49 23.08 0.55
N GLY A 552 15.72 22.75 1.83
CA GLY A 552 14.69 22.80 2.88
C GLY A 552 13.68 21.66 2.85
N GLY A 553 14.02 20.52 2.23
CA GLY A 553 13.24 19.28 2.30
C GLY A 553 11.98 19.24 1.43
N LEU A 554 11.74 20.25 0.56
CA LEU A 554 10.62 20.24 -0.37
C LEU A 554 10.92 19.29 -1.54
N SER A 555 9.96 18.41 -1.86
CA SER A 555 10.02 17.46 -2.97
C SER A 555 8.84 17.68 -3.92
N PHE A 556 9.12 17.64 -5.21
CA PHE A 556 8.16 17.69 -6.29
C PHE A 556 8.27 16.42 -7.12
N ASP A 557 7.17 15.74 -7.38
CA ASP A 557 7.09 14.51 -8.17
C ASP A 557 5.93 14.62 -9.15
N LEU A 558 6.23 14.51 -10.45
CA LEU A 558 5.25 14.55 -11.53
C LEU A 558 5.36 13.26 -12.33
N SER A 559 4.28 12.51 -12.46
CA SER A 559 4.20 11.29 -13.23
C SER A 559 3.15 11.38 -14.33
N TYR A 560 3.42 10.80 -15.47
CA TYR A 560 2.45 10.46 -16.49
C TYR A 560 2.49 8.97 -16.75
N TYR A 561 1.34 8.33 -16.91
CA TYR A 561 1.26 6.92 -17.22
C TYR A 561 0.19 6.62 -18.28
N ARG A 562 0.42 5.53 -19.00
CA ARG A 562 -0.56 4.89 -19.88
C ARG A 562 -0.45 3.37 -19.74
N LYS A 563 -1.58 2.72 -19.50
CA LYS A 563 -1.72 1.26 -19.46
C LYS A 563 -2.73 0.84 -20.51
N ARG A 564 -2.42 -0.19 -21.28
CA ARG A 564 -3.33 -0.83 -22.24
C ARG A 564 -3.47 -2.29 -21.86
N PHE A 565 -4.70 -2.72 -21.64
CA PHE A 565 -5.02 -4.08 -21.26
C PHE A 565 -5.62 -4.82 -22.46
N ARG A 566 -5.17 -6.06 -22.68
CA ARG A 566 -5.62 -6.95 -23.74
C ARG A 566 -5.94 -8.31 -23.14
N SER A 567 -6.76 -9.10 -23.84
CA SER A 567 -7.22 -10.39 -23.35
C SER A 567 -7.82 -10.27 -21.93
N VAL A 568 -8.60 -9.21 -21.73
CA VAL A 568 -9.25 -8.95 -20.43
C VAL A 568 -10.30 -10.02 -20.22
N ARG A 569 -10.30 -10.64 -19.05
CA ARG A 569 -11.28 -11.67 -18.70
C ARG A 569 -12.64 -11.06 -18.36
N PRO A 570 -13.73 -11.81 -18.55
CA PRO A 570 -15.03 -11.42 -18.02
C PRO A 570 -15.00 -11.23 -16.52
N ARG A 571 -15.80 -10.29 -16.02
CA ARG A 571 -16.03 -10.08 -14.60
C ARG A 571 -17.52 -9.91 -14.31
N PHE A 572 -17.89 -10.14 -13.07
CA PHE A 572 -19.26 -10.00 -12.61
C PHE A 572 -19.32 -8.89 -11.56
N GLU A 573 -20.25 -7.98 -11.74
CA GLU A 573 -20.47 -6.84 -10.86
C GLU A 573 -21.97 -6.74 -10.50
N ASN A 574 -22.26 -6.04 -9.39
CA ASN A 574 -23.61 -5.63 -9.06
C ASN A 574 -23.79 -4.19 -9.51
N ALA A 575 -24.86 -3.92 -10.27
CA ALA A 575 -25.06 -2.62 -10.93
C ALA A 575 -25.37 -1.49 -9.95
N PHE A 576 -26.01 -1.80 -8.82
CA PHE A 576 -26.55 -0.81 -7.90
C PHE A 576 -25.90 -0.85 -6.54
N ASN A 577 -25.80 -2.04 -5.91
CA ASN A 577 -25.18 -2.19 -4.60
C ASN A 577 -24.05 -3.21 -4.63
N SER A 578 -22.81 -2.72 -4.53
CA SER A 578 -21.59 -3.54 -4.50
C SER A 578 -21.16 -3.94 -3.08
N LEU A 579 -21.88 -3.51 -2.03
CA LEU A 579 -21.53 -3.72 -0.63
C LEU A 579 -22.21 -4.91 0.02
N THR A 580 -23.06 -5.63 -0.71
CA THR A 580 -23.77 -6.84 -0.24
C THR A 580 -22.79 -8.00 0.02
N LEU A 581 -23.08 -8.82 1.03
CA LEU A 581 -22.34 -10.06 1.31
C LEU A 581 -22.72 -11.22 0.39
N LEU A 582 -23.91 -11.17 -0.21
CA LEU A 582 -24.45 -12.20 -1.08
C LEU A 582 -24.67 -11.65 -2.50
N PRO A 583 -23.61 -11.16 -3.19
CA PRO A 583 -23.73 -10.48 -4.47
C PRO A 583 -24.34 -11.37 -5.57
N GLU A 584 -24.17 -12.68 -5.48
CA GLU A 584 -24.69 -13.66 -6.44
C GLU A 584 -26.23 -13.82 -6.37
N LEU A 585 -26.80 -13.53 -5.19
CA LEU A 585 -28.26 -13.60 -4.98
C LEU A 585 -28.97 -12.32 -5.41
N GLN A 586 -28.28 -11.21 -5.53
CA GLN A 586 -28.89 -9.93 -5.92
C GLN A 586 -29.45 -9.97 -7.35
N PHE A 587 -30.52 -9.21 -7.59
CA PHE A 587 -31.16 -9.11 -8.89
C PHE A 587 -30.35 -8.29 -9.91
N ASP A 588 -29.45 -7.45 -9.46
CA ASP A 588 -28.63 -6.54 -10.25
C ASP A 588 -27.26 -7.13 -10.66
N ARG A 589 -27.05 -8.43 -10.40
CA ARG A 589 -25.82 -9.14 -10.78
C ARG A 589 -25.75 -9.34 -12.28
N TYR A 590 -24.67 -8.86 -12.92
CA TYR A 590 -24.48 -8.97 -14.36
C TYR A 590 -23.03 -9.23 -14.74
N ARG A 591 -22.86 -9.77 -15.94
CA ARG A 591 -21.55 -10.08 -16.52
C ARG A 591 -21.10 -8.96 -17.44
N ILE A 592 -19.84 -8.55 -17.31
CA ILE A 592 -19.15 -7.61 -18.19
C ILE A 592 -18.08 -8.37 -18.97
N ASP A 593 -18.14 -8.31 -20.30
CA ASP A 593 -17.17 -8.93 -21.22
C ASP A 593 -16.36 -7.84 -21.95
N PRO A 594 -15.25 -7.32 -21.38
CA PRO A 594 -14.45 -6.32 -22.06
C PRO A 594 -13.56 -6.96 -23.13
N SER A 595 -13.53 -6.41 -24.33
CA SER A 595 -12.57 -6.81 -25.37
C SER A 595 -11.16 -6.24 -25.10
N SER A 596 -11.09 -5.09 -24.44
CA SER A 596 -9.87 -4.41 -24.03
C SER A 596 -10.16 -3.37 -22.95
N ALA A 597 -9.11 -2.86 -22.30
CA ALA A 597 -9.22 -1.71 -21.41
C ALA A 597 -8.03 -0.76 -21.58
N GLU A 598 -8.23 0.50 -21.22
CA GLU A 598 -7.18 1.51 -21.21
C GLU A 598 -7.29 2.37 -19.97
N ALA A 599 -6.13 2.65 -19.35
CA ALA A 599 -6.01 3.59 -18.25
C ALA A 599 -4.87 4.55 -18.54
N HIS A 600 -5.09 5.86 -18.38
CA HIS A 600 -4.04 6.86 -18.48
C HIS A 600 -4.30 8.01 -17.52
N GLY A 601 -3.22 8.71 -17.14
CA GLY A 601 -3.35 9.80 -16.18
C GLY A 601 -2.05 10.53 -15.92
N ALA A 602 -2.19 11.64 -15.21
CA ALA A 602 -1.10 12.45 -14.72
C ALA A 602 -1.24 12.62 -13.19
N GLU A 603 -0.15 12.49 -12.48
CA GLU A 603 -0.08 12.54 -11.02
C GLU A 603 0.96 13.57 -10.61
N LEU A 604 0.58 14.46 -9.71
CA LEU A 604 1.46 15.43 -9.08
C LEU A 604 1.49 15.18 -7.58
N ARG A 605 2.68 15.14 -6.98
CA ARG A 605 2.86 15.14 -5.53
C ARG A 605 3.87 16.21 -5.14
N VAL A 606 3.50 17.01 -4.17
CA VAL A 606 4.38 17.96 -3.50
C VAL A 606 4.42 17.59 -2.03
N SER A 607 5.61 17.45 -1.45
CA SER A 607 5.75 17.10 -0.03
C SER A 607 6.94 17.84 0.58
N LYS A 608 6.87 18.06 1.88
CA LYS A 608 7.98 18.62 2.67
C LYS A 608 8.16 17.78 3.92
N GLY A 609 9.41 17.42 4.17
CA GLY A 609 9.80 16.56 5.29
C GLY A 609 9.54 15.07 5.03
N ASP A 610 9.79 14.28 6.04
CA ASP A 610 9.53 12.84 6.11
C ASP A 610 8.84 12.46 7.44
N GLY A 611 8.60 11.16 7.67
CA GLY A 611 7.95 10.69 8.88
C GLY A 611 8.70 11.00 10.18
N GLY A 612 10.00 11.25 10.13
CA GLY A 612 10.86 11.58 11.27
C GLY A 612 10.84 13.07 11.66
N GLU A 613 10.49 13.95 10.73
CA GLU A 613 10.55 15.40 10.97
C GLU A 613 9.43 15.91 11.89
N ARG A 614 9.69 17.07 12.52
CA ARG A 614 8.69 17.75 13.37
C ARG A 614 7.43 18.15 12.62
N LEU A 615 7.59 18.62 11.38
CA LEU A 615 6.51 19.00 10.48
C LEU A 615 6.69 18.28 9.15
N PHE A 616 5.74 17.43 8.84
CA PHE A 616 5.62 16.75 7.54
C PHE A 616 4.28 17.10 6.91
N TRP A 617 4.26 17.39 5.62
CA TRP A 617 3.01 17.55 4.87
C TRP A 617 3.17 17.11 3.43
N TRP A 618 2.08 16.73 2.81
CA TRP A 618 2.03 16.39 1.40
C TRP A 618 0.69 16.79 0.78
N LEU A 619 0.75 17.09 -0.52
CA LEU A 619 -0.39 17.35 -1.38
C LEU A 619 -0.20 16.54 -2.65
N GLY A 620 -1.19 15.74 -3.01
CA GLY A 620 -1.26 14.96 -4.23
C GLY A 620 -2.46 15.37 -5.07
N TYR A 621 -2.28 15.46 -6.37
CA TYR A 621 -3.35 15.58 -7.35
C TYR A 621 -3.16 14.49 -8.41
N ALA A 622 -4.25 13.84 -8.77
CA ALA A 622 -4.27 12.91 -9.90
C ALA A 622 -5.43 13.26 -10.83
N TRP A 623 -5.12 13.29 -12.12
CA TRP A 623 -6.09 13.18 -13.18
C TRP A 623 -5.93 11.79 -13.82
N SER A 624 -7.03 11.04 -13.94
CA SER A 624 -7.01 9.71 -14.54
C SER A 624 -8.30 9.42 -15.29
N GLU A 625 -8.20 8.59 -16.32
CA GLU A 625 -9.32 8.08 -17.06
C GLU A 625 -9.14 6.56 -17.25
N VAL A 626 -10.14 5.79 -16.86
CA VAL A 626 -10.12 4.32 -16.91
C VAL A 626 -11.35 3.84 -17.62
N ARG A 627 -11.19 3.17 -18.77
CA ARG A 627 -12.28 2.70 -19.60
C ARG A 627 -12.07 1.27 -20.07
N ASP A 628 -13.15 0.50 -20.05
CA ASP A 628 -13.28 -0.76 -20.77
C ASP A 628 -13.90 -0.51 -22.15
N THR A 629 -13.59 -1.39 -23.09
CA THR A 629 -14.31 -1.51 -24.37
C THR A 629 -15.25 -2.71 -24.28
N VAL A 630 -16.54 -2.45 -24.16
CA VAL A 630 -17.60 -3.46 -24.07
C VAL A 630 -18.55 -3.27 -25.25
N ALA A 631 -18.76 -4.30 -26.07
CA ALA A 631 -19.58 -4.23 -27.29
C ALA A 631 -19.22 -2.99 -28.15
N ASP A 632 -17.92 -2.78 -28.39
CA ASP A 632 -17.35 -1.65 -29.17
C ASP A 632 -17.61 -0.24 -28.59
N ARG A 633 -18.11 -0.14 -27.37
CA ARG A 633 -18.32 1.13 -26.66
C ARG A 633 -17.31 1.27 -25.53
N LYS A 634 -16.80 2.50 -25.34
CA LYS A 634 -15.95 2.84 -24.20
C LYS A 634 -16.82 3.16 -22.98
N VAL A 635 -16.69 2.36 -21.96
CA VAL A 635 -17.43 2.45 -20.69
C VAL A 635 -16.46 2.74 -19.56
N ALA A 636 -16.76 3.69 -18.69
CA ALA A 636 -15.95 3.94 -17.50
C ALA A 636 -16.01 2.73 -16.56
N ARG A 637 -14.86 2.35 -15.95
CA ARG A 637 -14.85 1.33 -14.88
C ARG A 637 -15.56 1.87 -13.64
N ALA A 638 -16.21 1.01 -12.87
CA ALA A 638 -16.97 1.39 -11.68
C ALA A 638 -16.14 2.15 -10.62
N TRP A 639 -14.82 2.03 -10.63
CA TRP A 639 -13.90 2.75 -9.73
C TRP A 639 -13.10 3.87 -10.40
N ASP A 640 -13.56 4.38 -11.56
CA ASP A 640 -12.91 5.52 -12.22
C ASP A 640 -13.06 6.79 -11.40
N GLN A 641 -11.93 7.41 -11.06
CA GLN A 641 -11.84 8.70 -10.36
C GLN A 641 -11.11 9.70 -11.27
N THR A 642 -11.87 10.49 -12.04
CA THR A 642 -11.28 11.40 -13.04
C THR A 642 -10.37 12.43 -12.39
N HIS A 643 -10.78 13.01 -11.28
CA HIS A 643 -10.00 13.98 -10.50
C HIS A 643 -9.94 13.55 -9.05
N THR A 644 -8.74 13.52 -8.50
CA THR A 644 -8.50 13.15 -7.09
C THR A 644 -7.50 14.13 -6.49
N VAL A 645 -7.82 14.70 -5.34
CA VAL A 645 -6.93 15.48 -4.50
C VAL A 645 -6.78 14.75 -3.16
N LYS A 646 -5.55 14.53 -2.73
CA LYS A 646 -5.22 13.92 -1.43
C LYS A 646 -4.20 14.80 -0.72
N ALA A 647 -4.39 15.07 0.54
CA ALA A 647 -3.47 15.89 1.32
C ALA A 647 -3.34 15.36 2.74
N GLY A 648 -2.20 15.60 3.36
CA GLY A 648 -1.98 15.28 4.75
C GLY A 648 -0.92 16.17 5.38
N ILE A 649 -1.04 16.31 6.68
CA ILE A 649 -0.11 17.05 7.53
C ILE A 649 0.07 16.32 8.85
N SER A 650 1.29 16.30 9.37
CA SER A 650 1.60 15.85 10.72
C SER A 650 2.56 16.83 11.37
N TRP A 651 2.25 17.23 12.59
CA TRP A 651 2.99 18.22 13.35
C TRP A 651 3.24 17.73 14.78
N ARG A 652 4.50 17.57 15.14
CA ARG A 652 4.93 17.19 16.49
C ARG A 652 5.24 18.43 17.32
N TRP A 653 4.60 18.53 18.47
CA TRP A 653 4.79 19.62 19.44
C TRP A 653 5.05 19.05 20.84
N GLY A 654 6.33 19.02 21.23
CA GLY A 654 6.75 18.36 22.47
C GLY A 654 6.40 16.87 22.46
N GLN A 655 5.57 16.43 23.37
CA GLN A 655 5.07 15.05 23.49
C GLN A 655 3.78 14.81 22.71
N TRP A 656 3.25 15.82 22.02
CA TRP A 656 2.02 15.71 21.22
C TRP A 656 2.37 15.54 19.75
N ASP A 657 1.60 14.68 19.08
CA ASP A 657 1.59 14.56 17.63
C ASP A 657 0.16 14.82 17.12
N PHE A 658 0.02 15.80 16.25
CA PHE A 658 -1.24 16.19 15.59
C PHE A 658 -1.13 15.83 14.12
N SER A 659 -2.09 15.12 13.60
CA SER A 659 -2.12 14.79 12.19
C SER A 659 -3.53 14.86 11.61
N ALA A 660 -3.59 15.21 10.34
CA ALA A 660 -4.82 15.21 9.56
C ALA A 660 -4.52 14.75 8.13
N ALA A 661 -5.44 14.03 7.54
CA ALA A 661 -5.37 13.62 6.13
C ALA A 661 -6.75 13.68 5.51
N GLY A 662 -6.83 14.18 4.29
CA GLY A 662 -8.10 14.33 3.58
C GLY A 662 -8.00 13.89 2.14
N GLU A 663 -9.16 13.58 1.56
CA GLU A 663 -9.33 13.18 0.19
C GLU A 663 -10.58 13.82 -0.39
N VAL A 664 -10.47 14.25 -1.65
CA VAL A 664 -11.62 14.69 -2.47
C VAL A 664 -11.47 14.05 -3.84
N HIS A 665 -12.51 13.39 -4.34
CA HIS A 665 -12.48 12.85 -5.70
C HIS A 665 -13.83 12.93 -6.40
N THR A 666 -13.80 12.88 -7.73
CA THR A 666 -14.99 12.71 -8.57
C THR A 666 -15.73 11.44 -8.16
N GLY A 667 -17.04 11.53 -7.97
CA GLY A 667 -17.88 10.37 -7.63
C GLY A 667 -17.67 9.22 -8.62
N TRP A 668 -17.75 8.00 -8.10
CA TRP A 668 -17.63 6.80 -8.93
C TRP A 668 -18.74 6.69 -9.97
N PRO A 669 -18.47 6.11 -11.15
CA PRO A 669 -19.49 5.83 -12.13
C PRO A 669 -20.58 4.90 -11.59
N ARG A 670 -21.81 5.13 -11.99
CA ARG A 670 -22.97 4.34 -11.60
C ARG A 670 -23.92 4.10 -12.78
N THR A 671 -24.63 3.00 -12.70
CA THR A 671 -25.78 2.67 -13.57
C THR A 671 -27.05 2.92 -12.77
N ARG A 672 -28.12 3.40 -13.41
CA ARG A 672 -29.42 3.60 -12.76
C ARG A 672 -30.47 2.64 -13.30
N LEU A 673 -31.40 2.29 -12.45
CA LEU A 673 -32.64 1.63 -12.82
C LEU A 673 -33.68 2.71 -13.13
N LEU A 674 -34.33 2.57 -14.27
CA LEU A 674 -35.36 3.48 -14.76
C LEU A 674 -36.69 2.68 -14.91
N ALA A 675 -37.80 3.32 -14.58
CA ALA A 675 -39.13 2.76 -14.74
C ALA A 675 -39.86 3.46 -15.87
N GLN A 676 -40.49 2.67 -16.75
CA GLN A 676 -41.44 3.11 -17.75
C GLN A 676 -42.82 2.64 -17.34
N GLU A 677 -43.75 3.58 -17.20
CA GLU A 677 -45.13 3.24 -16.93
C GLU A 677 -45.80 2.68 -18.19
N VAL A 678 -46.36 1.49 -18.08
CA VAL A 678 -47.12 0.82 -19.17
C VAL A 678 -48.58 0.85 -18.80
N PRO A 679 -49.42 1.60 -19.53
CA PRO A 679 -50.87 1.70 -19.25
C PRO A 679 -51.56 0.34 -19.35
N ASN A 680 -52.40 0.00 -18.38
CA ASN A 680 -53.26 -1.15 -18.38
C ASN A 680 -54.67 -0.77 -18.90
N PRO A 681 -55.44 -1.74 -19.43
CA PRO A 681 -56.81 -1.48 -19.92
C PRO A 681 -57.80 -0.99 -18.85
N ASP A 682 -57.51 -1.22 -17.57
CA ASP A 682 -58.35 -0.81 -16.43
C ASP A 682 -58.02 0.60 -15.90
N GLY A 683 -57.13 1.34 -16.59
CA GLY A 683 -56.71 2.67 -16.19
C GLY A 683 -55.59 2.72 -15.14
N THR A 684 -55.12 1.55 -14.71
CA THR A 684 -53.88 1.45 -13.89
C THR A 684 -52.65 1.40 -14.80
N HIS A 685 -51.46 1.36 -14.22
CA HIS A 685 -50.21 1.07 -14.94
C HIS A 685 -49.40 -0.03 -14.25
N SER A 686 -48.62 -0.73 -15.02
CA SER A 686 -47.54 -1.60 -14.59
C SER A 686 -46.18 -0.93 -14.86
N LEU A 687 -45.12 -1.40 -14.23
CA LEU A 687 -43.76 -0.92 -14.46
C LEU A 687 -43.00 -1.86 -15.39
N LEU A 688 -42.38 -1.30 -16.41
CA LEU A 688 -41.30 -1.92 -17.16
C LEU A 688 -39.99 -1.32 -16.68
N LEU A 689 -39.13 -2.12 -16.06
CA LEU A 689 -37.83 -1.68 -15.58
C LEU A 689 -36.77 -1.84 -16.67
N VAL A 690 -35.95 -0.80 -16.84
CA VAL A 690 -34.82 -0.78 -17.78
C VAL A 690 -33.60 -0.14 -17.10
N THR A 691 -32.39 -0.59 -17.40
CA THR A 691 -31.18 0.04 -16.91
C THR A 691 -30.78 1.20 -17.83
N SER A 692 -30.20 2.27 -17.25
CA SER A 692 -29.44 3.25 -18.01
C SER A 692 -28.24 2.57 -18.68
N PRO A 693 -27.57 3.22 -19.64
CA PRO A 693 -26.29 2.71 -20.11
C PRO A 693 -25.32 2.48 -18.96
N LEU A 694 -24.49 1.43 -19.08
CA LEU A 694 -23.56 1.04 -18.03
C LEU A 694 -22.62 2.19 -17.65
N ASN A 695 -22.59 2.55 -16.36
CA ASN A 695 -21.70 3.55 -15.79
C ASN A 695 -21.76 4.93 -16.49
N ASP A 696 -22.93 5.33 -16.97
CA ASP A 696 -23.14 6.57 -17.71
C ASP A 696 -23.30 7.81 -16.80
N GLN A 697 -23.56 7.61 -15.52
CA GLN A 697 -23.70 8.65 -14.52
C GLN A 697 -22.63 8.49 -13.43
N ARG A 698 -22.58 9.44 -12.49
CA ARG A 698 -21.68 9.40 -11.34
C ARG A 698 -22.44 9.68 -10.05
N HIS A 699 -21.99 9.09 -8.98
CA HIS A 699 -22.35 9.51 -7.63
C HIS A 699 -21.91 10.95 -7.35
N SER A 700 -22.38 11.54 -6.26
CA SER A 700 -21.91 12.83 -5.76
C SER A 700 -20.39 12.80 -5.49
N VAL A 701 -19.77 14.00 -5.49
CA VAL A 701 -18.35 14.13 -5.15
C VAL A 701 -18.11 13.57 -3.76
N PHE A 702 -17.17 12.62 -3.68
CA PHE A 702 -16.68 12.05 -2.42
C PHE A 702 -15.66 13.00 -1.77
N HIS A 703 -15.79 13.22 -0.47
CA HIS A 703 -14.75 13.89 0.31
C HIS A 703 -14.77 13.48 1.77
N THR A 704 -13.59 13.36 2.36
CA THR A 704 -13.41 13.00 3.77
C THR A 704 -12.21 13.72 4.37
N LEU A 705 -12.24 13.93 5.66
CA LEU A 705 -11.13 14.39 6.47
C LEU A 705 -11.02 13.49 7.69
N ASP A 706 -9.83 12.95 7.91
CA ASP A 706 -9.49 12.15 9.08
C ASP A 706 -8.48 12.92 9.92
N ALA A 707 -8.58 12.82 11.23
CA ALA A 707 -7.70 13.51 12.16
C ALA A 707 -7.28 12.58 13.30
N ARG A 708 -6.03 12.76 13.77
CA ARG A 708 -5.48 12.03 14.90
C ARG A 708 -4.70 12.96 15.80
N VAL A 709 -4.84 12.78 17.09
CA VAL A 709 -4.05 13.43 18.13
C VAL A 709 -3.49 12.32 19.02
N SER A 710 -2.18 12.33 19.23
CA SER A 710 -1.55 11.38 20.16
C SER A 710 -0.61 12.12 21.12
N ARG A 711 -0.37 11.49 22.27
CA ARG A 711 0.57 11.98 23.28
C ARG A 711 1.38 10.83 23.85
N ASP A 712 2.68 11.04 23.90
CA ASP A 712 3.64 10.12 24.46
C ASP A 712 3.92 10.46 25.94
N PHE A 713 3.95 9.44 26.78
CA PHE A 713 4.26 9.52 28.19
C PHE A 713 5.40 8.56 28.49
N THR A 714 6.51 9.09 29.00
CA THR A 714 7.58 8.25 29.55
C THR A 714 7.14 7.72 30.90
N ILE A 715 7.05 6.41 31.04
CA ILE A 715 6.66 5.74 32.28
C ILE A 715 7.81 4.89 32.80
N ARG A 716 7.69 4.36 34.02
CA ARG A 716 8.79 3.60 34.68
C ARG A 716 9.35 2.44 33.84
N ARG A 717 8.51 1.83 32.99
CA ARG A 717 8.91 0.74 32.07
C ARG A 717 8.47 1.08 30.65
N GLY A 718 9.26 1.91 29.96
CA GLY A 718 9.07 2.22 28.56
C GLY A 718 8.24 3.48 28.28
N GLU A 719 7.52 3.47 27.19
CA GLU A 719 6.74 4.59 26.66
C GLU A 719 5.29 4.18 26.48
N LEU A 720 4.38 5.06 26.90
CA LEU A 720 2.94 4.91 26.72
C LEU A 720 2.43 6.00 25.78
N THR A 721 1.91 5.62 24.63
CA THR A 721 1.22 6.52 23.69
C THR A 721 -0.28 6.39 23.88
N VAL A 722 -0.97 7.49 24.11
CA VAL A 722 -2.44 7.56 24.09
C VAL A 722 -2.87 8.36 22.88
N PHE A 723 -3.85 7.89 22.12
CA PHE A 723 -4.33 8.57 20.93
C PHE A 723 -5.85 8.62 20.84
N LEU A 724 -6.33 9.67 20.19
CA LEU A 724 -7.69 9.82 19.71
C LEU A 724 -7.62 10.05 18.20
N GLU A 725 -8.39 9.28 17.45
CA GLU A 725 -8.51 9.38 15.99
C GLU A 725 -9.98 9.48 15.61
N ALA A 726 -10.28 10.19 14.55
CA ALA A 726 -11.61 10.26 13.96
C ALA A 726 -11.51 10.17 12.45
N SER A 727 -12.17 9.19 11.88
CA SER A 727 -12.37 9.09 10.42
C SER A 727 -13.68 9.78 10.06
N ASN A 728 -13.70 10.43 8.87
CA ASN A 728 -14.82 11.26 8.41
C ASN A 728 -15.25 12.31 9.46
N LEU A 729 -14.30 13.15 9.89
CA LEU A 729 -14.40 14.07 11.03
C LEU A 729 -15.63 14.99 11.01
N TYR A 730 -16.12 15.36 9.85
CA TYR A 730 -17.30 16.24 9.71
C TYR A 730 -18.57 15.49 9.27
N ASP A 731 -18.59 14.17 9.45
CA ASP A 731 -19.78 13.31 9.28
C ASP A 731 -20.44 13.43 7.89
N ARG A 732 -19.62 13.43 6.84
CA ARG A 732 -20.13 13.53 5.47
C ARG A 732 -20.81 12.25 5.04
N SER A 733 -22.05 12.33 4.62
CA SER A 733 -22.76 11.25 3.93
C SER A 733 -22.24 11.14 2.49
N ASN A 734 -21.25 10.28 2.28
CA ASN A 734 -20.66 10.00 0.97
C ASN A 734 -21.40 8.83 0.32
N ALA A 735 -22.03 9.06 -0.82
CA ALA A 735 -22.78 8.03 -1.53
C ALA A 735 -21.86 6.86 -1.98
N CYS A 736 -22.33 5.63 -1.78
CA CYS A 736 -21.64 4.40 -2.22
C CYS A 736 -22.46 3.58 -3.22
N CYS A 737 -23.76 3.52 -3.04
CA CYS A 737 -24.62 2.55 -3.69
C CYS A 737 -26.02 3.11 -3.90
N LEU A 738 -26.83 2.37 -4.69
CA LEU A 738 -28.24 2.66 -4.90
C LEU A 738 -29.08 1.47 -4.44
N GLU A 739 -30.20 1.76 -3.81
CA GLU A 739 -31.24 0.78 -3.52
C GLU A 739 -32.52 1.14 -4.24
N TYR A 740 -33.24 0.12 -4.68
CA TYR A 740 -34.48 0.26 -5.43
C TYR A 740 -35.57 -0.60 -4.81
N VAL A 741 -36.71 0.02 -4.54
CA VAL A 741 -37.90 -0.65 -4.07
C VAL A 741 -39.13 -0.20 -4.89
N VAL A 742 -40.08 -1.09 -5.11
CA VAL A 742 -41.35 -0.73 -5.71
C VAL A 742 -42.38 -0.47 -4.60
N ILE A 743 -42.95 0.72 -4.62
CA ILE A 743 -43.94 1.14 -3.64
C ILE A 743 -45.31 1.28 -4.26
N PRO A 744 -46.42 1.03 -3.52
CA PRO A 744 -47.76 1.27 -4.02
C PRO A 744 -48.00 2.75 -4.32
N GLY A 745 -48.51 3.07 -5.50
CA GLY A 745 -48.98 4.40 -5.89
C GLY A 745 -50.47 4.42 -6.15
N THR A 746 -51.07 5.58 -6.36
CA THR A 746 -52.51 5.79 -6.54
C THR A 746 -53.06 5.20 -7.85
N THR A 747 -52.23 5.17 -8.89
CA THR A 747 -52.59 4.69 -10.24
C THR A 747 -51.84 3.42 -10.64
N GLY A 748 -50.93 2.94 -9.79
CA GLY A 748 -50.10 1.76 -10.03
C GLY A 748 -48.79 1.85 -9.22
N PRO A 749 -47.91 0.83 -9.36
CA PRO A 749 -46.64 0.81 -8.64
C PRO A 749 -45.70 1.93 -9.07
N LEU A 750 -44.86 2.43 -8.17
CA LEU A 750 -43.83 3.44 -8.40
C LEU A 750 -42.47 2.90 -8.00
N LEU A 751 -41.43 3.18 -8.79
CA LEU A 751 -40.05 2.86 -8.44
C LEU A 751 -39.52 3.96 -7.54
N ASN A 752 -39.07 3.59 -6.35
CA ASN A 752 -38.37 4.48 -5.42
C ASN A 752 -36.87 4.15 -5.44
N GLU A 753 -36.03 5.20 -5.55
CA GLU A 753 -34.56 5.13 -5.49
C GLU A 753 -34.09 5.75 -4.18
N SER A 754 -33.22 5.09 -3.46
CA SER A 754 -32.49 5.62 -2.30
C SER A 754 -30.99 5.49 -2.47
N GLU A 755 -30.23 6.47 -1.96
CA GLU A 755 -28.77 6.41 -1.92
C GLU A 755 -28.32 5.88 -0.56
N GLU A 756 -27.43 4.90 -0.58
CA GLU A 756 -26.68 4.44 0.57
C GLU A 756 -25.36 5.17 0.69
N HIS A 757 -24.81 5.17 1.89
CA HIS A 757 -23.63 5.96 2.21
C HIS A 757 -22.54 5.10 2.83
N TRP A 758 -21.29 5.51 2.59
CA TRP A 758 -20.13 5.03 3.33
C TRP A 758 -20.26 5.39 4.82
N LEU A 759 -19.41 4.80 5.66
CA LEU A 759 -19.45 5.02 7.10
C LEU A 759 -19.53 6.49 7.51
N PRO A 760 -20.34 6.80 8.53
CA PRO A 760 -20.41 8.11 9.17
C PRO A 760 -19.09 8.45 9.90
N LEU A 761 -19.11 9.43 10.79
CA LEU A 761 -18.01 9.71 11.72
C LEU A 761 -17.69 8.45 12.56
N VAL A 762 -16.47 7.95 12.44
CA VAL A 762 -15.98 6.81 13.24
C VAL A 762 -14.84 7.28 14.16
N PRO A 763 -15.11 7.43 15.48
CA PRO A 763 -14.06 7.74 16.45
C PRO A 763 -13.27 6.47 16.82
N SER A 764 -12.00 6.62 17.14
CA SER A 764 -11.16 5.57 17.73
C SER A 764 -10.32 6.14 18.86
N LEU A 765 -10.35 5.52 20.01
CA LEU A 765 -9.47 5.78 21.13
C LEU A 765 -8.55 4.58 21.30
N GLY A 766 -7.27 4.83 21.54
CA GLY A 766 -6.35 3.73 21.76
C GLY A 766 -5.14 4.09 22.62
N VAL A 767 -4.49 3.04 23.06
CA VAL A 767 -3.29 3.08 23.90
C VAL A 767 -2.28 2.10 23.35
N VAL A 768 -1.03 2.54 23.23
CA VAL A 768 0.11 1.71 22.83
C VAL A 768 1.18 1.81 23.92
N TRP A 769 1.59 0.68 24.47
CA TRP A 769 2.64 0.57 25.48
C TRP A 769 3.84 -0.18 24.92
N ARG A 770 4.99 0.49 24.86
CA ARG A 770 6.29 -0.04 24.39
C ARG A 770 7.28 -0.14 25.55
N PHE A 771 7.88 -1.32 25.74
CA PHE A 771 8.84 -1.56 26.83
C PHE A 771 9.87 -2.64 26.48
#